data_674345142a8493f69781388e4200aeb3
#
_entry.id   674345142a8493f69781388e4200aeb3
#
_cell.length_a   1.000
_cell.length_b   1.000
_cell.length_c   1.000
_cell.angle_alpha   90.00
_cell.angle_beta   90.00
_cell.angle_gamma   90.00
#
_symmetry.space_group_name_H-M   'P 1'
#
loop_
_entity.id
_entity.type
_entity.pdbx_description
1 polymer ?
#
loop_
_entity_poly.entity_id
_entity_poly.type
_entity_poly.pdbx_seq_one_letter_code
_entity_poly.pdbx_strand_id
1 'polypeptide(L)'
;MNHCKRVLAGALSAAMLLGLSGGALAADKKSDTFTLGIYSTTDMHGKCYDLNPITGKEVTNSYLKVATAMKAEREANDGTILIDNGDIIQGTPIISYNMNMEGGKDNPMAICLRYIGYDALVLGNHEFNFSQDVQQIFYDMLSDETDRYPGTPVDVVCANYIDVKTQEPKMAPYKVMTFQVGGKDFKVGILGLENVNVPNWDLPSHYEGADFVHADNAERSYAYEWVNYWQKELREEQKCDFVIVSAHSGEGGDAVGAGDQGAVGDVSAEFNKENQVAHLIQNTTGIDMVVAGHNHVPGVSSFQNADGKEVPVVNGGTSTLTKTVVTIKKDGSFTIGQSENLDLTGYENDAGLKALMEPYYERTVPFVNEEIGTLSGDWDSVTDLFHVESDTMNLVHEAQLWATGADVSLASPVANKDFCISQLLGSKAKGPISLKDCYSFYKYDNNLLYMVEMTGRQLKDWLEDCVKDYTVAEDGTITGGGFGTDQLYGISYDVYLGNPEGVRVANLVYQGKPVTAEQTFKVAVNSYRLSANAAGDEYGWYAVTGITMGSDKVLWDGSVSEEFGSIGGSVTLIIAEYIKALTAQGKEITPPEPRSLWTLNAATSAEALAPVTRLEFVEALYQAQNDGKPAAAAVADFTDLTENNDAVNWAYTHGIAAGNGEGQFLPDAPVTREQAVVMLLRYDVAREQGPSGAWATRVPYTDAANASAWASEAMMWNVLKGYLSADASGNFRPQGNLTAADLDAALAVLAAEQ
;
A
#
# COMPACT_ATOMS: atom_id res chain seq x y z
N MET A 1 -42.31 -19.75 1.00
CA MET A 1 -41.15 -20.51 1.43
C MET A 1 -40.13 -19.61 2.18
N ASN A 2 -40.46 -18.35 2.49
CA ASN A 2 -39.56 -17.38 3.11
C ASN A 2 -39.71 -17.17 4.63
N HIS A 3 -40.51 -17.97 5.31
CA HIS A 3 -40.68 -17.84 6.76
C HIS A 3 -39.92 -18.88 7.62
N CYS A 4 -39.40 -19.95 7.01
CA CYS A 4 -38.63 -20.95 7.75
C CYS A 4 -37.13 -20.68 7.86
N LYS A 5 -36.55 -19.80 7.02
CA LYS A 5 -35.11 -19.49 7.08
C LYS A 5 -34.74 -18.43 8.13
N ARG A 6 -35.69 -17.56 8.49
CA ARG A 6 -35.49 -16.58 9.58
C ARG A 6 -35.49 -17.19 10.98
N VAL A 7 -36.02 -18.39 11.16
CA VAL A 7 -36.07 -19.08 12.45
C VAL A 7 -34.78 -19.85 12.75
N LEU A 8 -33.96 -20.20 11.72
CA LEU A 8 -32.70 -20.93 11.94
C LEU A 8 -31.56 -20.02 12.37
N ALA A 9 -31.48 -18.78 11.83
CA ALA A 9 -30.46 -17.81 12.27
C ALA A 9 -30.70 -17.33 13.71
N GLY A 10 -31.99 -17.16 14.11
CA GLY A 10 -32.34 -16.82 15.48
C GLY A 10 -32.13 -17.97 16.50
N ALA A 11 -32.05 -19.23 16.04
CA ALA A 11 -31.88 -20.37 16.92
C ALA A 11 -30.41 -20.68 17.25
N LEU A 12 -29.46 -20.30 16.40
CA LEU A 12 -28.03 -20.39 16.72
C LEU A 12 -27.59 -19.27 17.70
N SER A 13 -28.19 -18.09 17.63
CA SER A 13 -27.89 -16.99 18.57
C SER A 13 -28.47 -17.22 19.97
N ALA A 14 -29.50 -18.07 20.12
CA ALA A 14 -30.12 -18.36 21.40
C ALA A 14 -29.48 -19.52 22.19
N ALA A 15 -28.58 -20.30 21.57
CA ALA A 15 -27.90 -21.43 22.22
C ALA A 15 -26.59 -21.06 22.92
N MET A 16 -26.04 -19.83 22.70
CA MET A 16 -24.82 -19.32 23.36
C MET A 16 -25.07 -18.51 24.65
N LEU A 17 -26.28 -18.50 25.16
CA LEU A 17 -26.68 -17.69 26.32
C LEU A 17 -26.63 -18.42 27.67
N LEU A 18 -25.89 -19.52 27.80
CA LEU A 18 -25.70 -20.23 29.07
C LEU A 18 -24.27 -20.75 29.22
N GLY A 19 -23.33 -19.83 29.45
CA GLY A 19 -21.94 -20.18 29.70
C GLY A 19 -21.28 -19.25 30.70
N LEU A 20 -21.32 -19.66 31.98
CA LEU A 20 -20.37 -19.32 33.05
C LEU A 20 -20.31 -17.86 33.56
N SER A 21 -21.16 -17.59 34.52
CA SER A 21 -20.88 -16.64 35.61
C SER A 21 -19.64 -17.05 36.36
N GLY A 22 -18.47 -16.47 36.01
CA GLY A 22 -17.31 -16.46 36.90
C GLY A 22 -17.68 -15.74 38.20
N GLY A 23 -17.60 -16.42 39.31
CA GLY A 23 -17.99 -15.90 40.62
C GLY A 23 -17.16 -14.69 41.00
N ALA A 24 -17.78 -13.54 41.01
CA ALA A 24 -17.24 -12.34 41.61
C ALA A 24 -17.25 -12.51 43.11
N LEU A 25 -16.07 -12.56 43.72
CA LEU A 25 -15.90 -12.22 45.15
C LEU A 25 -16.06 -10.69 45.26
N ALA A 26 -17.30 -10.25 45.44
CA ALA A 26 -17.62 -8.86 45.66
C ALA A 26 -17.08 -8.42 47.02
N ALA A 27 -16.04 -7.63 47.05
CA ALA A 27 -15.75 -6.78 48.20
C ALA A 27 -16.78 -5.63 48.20
N ASP A 28 -17.51 -5.53 49.30
CA ASP A 28 -18.60 -4.58 49.54
C ASP A 28 -18.07 -3.12 49.58
N LYS A 29 -17.79 -2.52 48.43
CA LYS A 29 -17.64 -1.08 48.26
C LYS A 29 -18.97 -0.54 47.76
N LYS A 30 -19.73 0.13 48.62
CA LYS A 30 -20.87 0.98 48.19
C LYS A 30 -20.38 2.18 47.41
N SER A 31 -19.86 1.97 46.21
CA SER A 31 -19.67 3.03 45.22
C SER A 31 -21.02 3.31 44.51
N ASP A 32 -21.37 4.59 44.40
CA ASP A 32 -22.54 4.99 43.60
C ASP A 32 -22.28 4.94 42.09
N THR A 33 -21.08 4.56 41.71
CA THR A 33 -20.60 4.47 40.31
C THR A 33 -19.89 3.12 40.11
N PHE A 34 -19.91 2.68 38.85
CA PHE A 34 -19.17 1.54 38.30
C PHE A 34 -18.10 2.06 37.35
N THR A 35 -16.86 1.61 37.48
CA THR A 35 -15.76 1.95 36.58
C THR A 35 -15.55 0.83 35.57
N LEU A 36 -15.72 1.15 34.27
CA LEU A 36 -15.44 0.26 33.15
C LEU A 36 -14.17 0.73 32.45
N GLY A 37 -13.10 -0.04 32.54
CA GLY A 37 -11.88 0.19 31.78
C GLY A 37 -11.98 -0.42 30.38
N ILE A 38 -11.75 0.37 29.34
CA ILE A 38 -11.68 -0.07 27.95
C ILE A 38 -10.24 0.04 27.48
N TYR A 39 -9.69 -1.06 27.00
CA TYR A 39 -8.29 -1.20 26.60
C TYR A 39 -8.20 -1.77 25.20
N SER A 40 -7.18 -1.37 24.45
CA SER A 40 -6.91 -1.98 23.15
C SER A 40 -5.42 -2.02 22.82
N THR A 41 -5.05 -3.04 22.04
CA THR A 41 -3.82 -3.13 21.27
C THR A 41 -4.16 -3.15 19.79
N THR A 42 -3.22 -2.79 18.93
CA THR A 42 -3.30 -2.85 17.47
C THR A 42 -1.90 -3.01 16.90
N ASP A 43 -1.77 -3.59 15.73
CA ASP A 43 -0.50 -3.63 14.97
C ASP A 43 0.69 -4.20 15.79
N MET A 44 0.42 -5.19 16.62
CA MET A 44 1.46 -5.79 17.48
C MET A 44 2.43 -6.67 16.68
N HIS A 45 2.09 -7.06 15.46
CA HIS A 45 2.97 -7.71 14.49
C HIS A 45 3.82 -8.85 15.09
N GLY A 46 3.17 -9.79 15.79
CA GLY A 46 3.82 -10.99 16.29
C GLY A 46 4.75 -10.82 17.49
N LYS A 47 4.69 -9.71 18.23
CA LYS A 47 5.55 -9.44 19.39
C LYS A 47 5.15 -10.27 20.62
N CYS A 48 5.17 -11.59 20.49
CA CYS A 48 4.77 -12.53 21.53
C CYS A 48 5.86 -12.83 22.58
N TYR A 49 7.11 -12.43 22.35
CA TYR A 49 8.24 -12.69 23.23
C TYR A 49 9.08 -11.43 23.49
N ASP A 50 9.91 -11.46 24.54
CA ASP A 50 10.71 -10.32 24.99
C ASP A 50 12.09 -10.21 24.34
N LEU A 51 12.45 -11.14 23.45
CA LEU A 51 13.70 -11.11 22.70
C LEU A 51 13.42 -11.27 21.20
N ASN A 52 14.08 -10.45 20.41
CA ASN A 52 14.09 -10.62 18.95
C ASN A 52 15.02 -11.79 18.59
N PRO A 53 14.56 -12.85 17.90
CA PRO A 53 15.38 -14.04 17.62
C PRO A 53 16.52 -13.76 16.63
N ILE A 54 16.47 -12.67 15.87
CA ILE A 54 17.54 -12.26 14.95
C ILE A 54 18.64 -11.52 15.67
N THR A 55 18.28 -10.52 16.47
CA THR A 55 19.24 -9.59 17.10
C THR A 55 19.60 -9.97 18.52
N GLY A 56 18.79 -10.80 19.18
CA GLY A 56 18.89 -11.07 20.63
C GLY A 56 18.58 -9.84 21.51
N LYS A 57 18.13 -8.72 20.92
CA LYS A 57 17.77 -7.51 21.66
C LYS A 57 16.40 -7.65 22.32
N GLU A 58 16.21 -6.93 23.41
CA GLU A 58 14.92 -6.85 24.10
C GLU A 58 13.84 -6.23 23.22
N VAL A 59 12.64 -6.82 23.22
CA VAL A 59 11.40 -6.29 22.70
C VAL A 59 10.64 -5.67 23.86
N THR A 60 10.64 -4.36 23.94
CA THR A 60 10.17 -3.61 25.12
C THR A 60 8.66 -3.44 25.18
N ASN A 61 7.92 -3.84 24.16
CA ASN A 61 6.49 -3.64 23.98
C ASN A 61 5.76 -4.92 23.52
N SER A 62 6.13 -6.06 24.11
CA SER A 62 5.54 -7.37 23.77
C SER A 62 4.24 -7.63 24.55
N TYR A 63 3.48 -8.65 24.10
CA TYR A 63 2.30 -9.15 24.83
C TYR A 63 2.60 -9.64 26.24
N LEU A 64 3.86 -9.97 26.57
CA LEU A 64 4.25 -10.30 27.93
C LEU A 64 4.01 -9.12 28.88
N LYS A 65 4.27 -7.90 28.41
CA LYS A 65 4.05 -6.68 29.19
C LYS A 65 2.59 -6.26 29.23
N VAL A 66 1.85 -6.46 28.13
CA VAL A 66 0.39 -6.29 28.09
C VAL A 66 -0.29 -7.17 29.14
N ALA A 67 0.15 -8.44 29.28
CA ALA A 67 -0.38 -9.35 30.30
C ALA A 67 -0.24 -8.80 31.72
N THR A 68 0.92 -8.23 32.01
CA THR A 68 1.17 -7.62 33.35
C THR A 68 0.35 -6.34 33.53
N ALA A 69 0.32 -5.47 32.55
CA ALA A 69 -0.49 -4.24 32.58
C ALA A 69 -1.98 -4.56 32.82
N MET A 70 -2.53 -5.52 32.09
CA MET A 70 -3.95 -5.89 32.21
C MET A 70 -4.29 -6.54 33.54
N LYS A 71 -3.37 -7.26 34.20
CA LYS A 71 -3.60 -7.73 35.57
C LYS A 71 -3.83 -6.56 36.53
N ALA A 72 -2.99 -5.53 36.45
CA ALA A 72 -3.13 -4.34 37.31
C ALA A 72 -4.42 -3.57 37.00
N GLU A 73 -4.75 -3.42 35.71
CA GLU A 73 -5.92 -2.66 35.28
C GLU A 73 -7.24 -3.37 35.64
N ARG A 74 -7.28 -4.70 35.60
CA ARG A 74 -8.43 -5.49 36.07
C ARG A 74 -8.66 -5.36 37.58
N GLU A 75 -7.61 -5.17 38.36
CA GLU A 75 -7.73 -4.90 39.81
C GLU A 75 -8.19 -3.46 40.11
N ALA A 76 -7.92 -2.52 39.19
CA ALA A 76 -8.22 -1.10 39.34
C ALA A 76 -9.65 -0.72 38.96
N ASN A 77 -10.36 -1.55 38.18
CA ASN A 77 -11.68 -1.27 37.65
C ASN A 77 -12.71 -2.31 38.10
N ASP A 78 -13.99 -1.91 38.12
CA ASP A 78 -15.10 -2.82 38.45
C ASP A 78 -15.42 -3.79 37.29
N GLY A 79 -15.07 -3.41 36.04
CA GLY A 79 -15.13 -4.22 34.84
C GLY A 79 -14.11 -3.75 33.83
N THR A 80 -13.72 -4.65 32.90
CA THR A 80 -12.78 -4.31 31.82
C THR A 80 -13.27 -4.90 30.50
N ILE A 81 -12.91 -4.24 29.42
CA ILE A 81 -12.98 -4.70 28.04
C ILE A 81 -11.59 -4.58 27.46
N LEU A 82 -11.10 -5.63 26.77
CA LEU A 82 -9.84 -5.66 26.09
C LEU A 82 -10.02 -6.12 24.65
N ILE A 83 -9.66 -5.26 23.69
CA ILE A 83 -9.83 -5.48 22.26
C ILE A 83 -8.45 -5.53 21.60
N ASP A 84 -8.22 -6.48 20.72
CA ASP A 84 -7.15 -6.40 19.75
C ASP A 84 -7.72 -5.94 18.40
N ASN A 85 -7.12 -4.94 17.78
CA ASN A 85 -7.60 -4.31 16.55
C ASN A 85 -6.83 -4.80 15.31
N GLY A 86 -6.26 -6.02 15.37
CA GLY A 86 -5.69 -6.72 14.21
C GLY A 86 -4.20 -6.45 13.96
N ASP A 87 -3.72 -7.02 12.86
CA ASP A 87 -2.32 -7.04 12.43
C ASP A 87 -1.40 -7.72 13.44
N ILE A 88 -1.71 -8.97 13.77
CA ILE A 88 -0.97 -9.70 14.81
C ILE A 88 -0.22 -10.94 14.29
N ILE A 89 -0.64 -11.56 13.18
CA ILE A 89 -0.05 -12.83 12.71
C ILE A 89 1.06 -12.67 11.66
N GLN A 90 1.57 -11.46 11.48
CA GLN A 90 2.69 -11.15 10.58
C GLN A 90 3.68 -10.20 11.28
N GLY A 91 4.97 -10.23 10.95
CA GLY A 91 5.96 -9.19 11.27
C GLY A 91 7.16 -9.62 12.11
N THR A 92 7.13 -10.72 12.88
CA THR A 92 8.31 -11.23 13.58
C THR A 92 8.75 -12.58 13.04
N PRO A 93 10.04 -12.93 13.13
CA PRO A 93 10.50 -14.26 12.71
C PRO A 93 9.84 -15.43 13.47
N ILE A 94 9.34 -15.21 14.70
CA ILE A 94 8.60 -16.24 15.43
C ILE A 94 7.29 -16.56 14.72
N ILE A 95 6.55 -15.54 14.34
CA ILE A 95 5.28 -15.72 13.61
C ILE A 95 5.54 -16.22 12.21
N SER A 96 6.51 -15.64 11.51
CA SER A 96 6.91 -16.08 10.18
C SER A 96 7.26 -17.58 10.15
N TYR A 97 8.03 -18.06 11.12
CA TYR A 97 8.34 -19.48 11.27
C TYR A 97 7.07 -20.32 11.52
N ASN A 98 6.21 -19.89 12.44
CA ASN A 98 4.99 -20.63 12.75
C ASN A 98 4.02 -20.68 11.55
N MET A 99 3.79 -19.55 10.89
CA MET A 99 2.83 -19.47 9.79
C MET A 99 3.32 -20.20 8.54
N ASN A 100 4.57 -19.98 8.13
CA ASN A 100 5.12 -20.54 6.89
C ASN A 100 5.63 -21.96 7.05
N MET A 101 6.30 -22.30 8.17
CA MET A 101 6.95 -23.62 8.35
C MET A 101 6.10 -24.61 9.14
N GLU A 102 5.23 -24.15 10.02
CA GLU A 102 4.35 -24.99 10.85
C GLU A 102 2.88 -24.94 10.40
N GLY A 103 2.54 -24.11 9.39
CA GLY A 103 1.19 -23.95 8.86
C GLY A 103 0.21 -23.38 9.87
N GLY A 104 0.66 -22.46 10.72
CA GLY A 104 -0.16 -21.75 11.72
C GLY A 104 -0.61 -22.60 12.90
N LYS A 105 -0.15 -23.86 13.02
CA LYS A 105 -0.55 -24.76 14.10
C LYS A 105 0.01 -24.26 15.44
N ASP A 106 -0.82 -24.42 16.49
CA ASP A 106 -0.48 -23.97 17.84
C ASP A 106 0.06 -22.51 17.83
N ASN A 107 -0.65 -21.63 17.13
CA ASN A 107 -0.23 -20.25 16.87
C ASN A 107 0.04 -19.47 18.16
N PRO A 108 1.25 -18.90 18.36
CA PRO A 108 1.62 -18.21 19.58
C PRO A 108 0.78 -16.96 19.86
N MET A 109 0.28 -16.29 18.82
CA MET A 109 -0.56 -15.10 19.01
C MET A 109 -1.94 -15.47 19.55
N ALA A 110 -2.55 -16.55 19.04
CA ALA A 110 -3.79 -17.07 19.59
C ALA A 110 -3.63 -17.44 21.08
N ILE A 111 -2.49 -18.05 21.45
CA ILE A 111 -2.17 -18.36 22.85
C ILE A 111 -2.01 -17.09 23.68
N CYS A 112 -1.33 -16.06 23.17
CA CYS A 112 -1.20 -14.76 23.84
C CYS A 112 -2.55 -14.12 24.13
N LEU A 113 -3.40 -13.97 23.11
CA LEU A 113 -4.72 -13.35 23.25
C LEU A 113 -5.59 -14.09 24.28
N ARG A 114 -5.64 -15.41 24.18
CA ARG A 114 -6.41 -16.25 25.11
C ARG A 114 -5.89 -16.16 26.54
N TYR A 115 -4.57 -16.26 26.75
CA TYR A 115 -3.94 -16.19 28.07
C TYR A 115 -4.17 -14.84 28.74
N ILE A 116 -4.03 -13.75 28.00
CA ILE A 116 -4.26 -12.40 28.52
C ILE A 116 -5.76 -12.17 28.77
N GLY A 117 -6.64 -12.87 28.05
CA GLY A 117 -8.09 -12.74 28.16
C GLY A 117 -8.60 -11.54 27.39
N TYR A 118 -8.27 -11.49 26.11
CA TYR A 118 -8.92 -10.56 25.18
C TYR A 118 -10.40 -10.93 25.00
N ASP A 119 -11.22 -9.92 24.92
CA ASP A 119 -12.66 -10.10 24.69
C ASP A 119 -12.99 -10.22 23.22
N ALA A 120 -12.31 -9.48 22.38
CA ALA A 120 -12.49 -9.50 20.93
C ALA A 120 -11.17 -9.29 20.18
N LEU A 121 -11.05 -9.94 19.01
CA LEU A 121 -10.10 -9.63 17.95
C LEU A 121 -10.90 -9.05 16.78
N VAL A 122 -10.52 -7.88 16.30
CA VAL A 122 -10.94 -7.33 15.02
C VAL A 122 -9.88 -7.66 14.00
N LEU A 123 -10.27 -8.04 12.78
CA LEU A 123 -9.29 -8.39 11.74
C LEU A 123 -8.55 -7.16 11.26
N GLY A 124 -7.26 -7.30 10.99
CA GLY A 124 -6.43 -6.38 10.25
C GLY A 124 -6.02 -6.97 8.90
N ASN A 125 -5.41 -6.17 8.03
CA ASN A 125 -5.05 -6.62 6.69
C ASN A 125 -4.01 -7.74 6.70
N HIS A 126 -3.14 -7.81 7.70
CA HIS A 126 -2.14 -8.86 7.81
C HIS A 126 -2.71 -10.22 8.27
N GLU A 127 -3.94 -10.29 8.72
CA GLU A 127 -4.65 -11.56 8.92
C GLU A 127 -4.94 -12.25 7.59
N PHE A 128 -4.93 -11.54 6.46
CA PHE A 128 -5.15 -12.07 5.11
C PHE A 128 -3.86 -12.44 4.36
N ASN A 129 -2.68 -12.30 4.95
CA ASN A 129 -1.41 -12.66 4.30
C ASN A 129 -1.19 -14.16 4.09
N PHE A 130 -2.10 -15.00 4.56
CA PHE A 130 -1.98 -16.46 4.53
C PHE A 130 -3.21 -17.11 3.90
N SER A 131 -3.05 -18.35 3.42
CA SER A 131 -4.18 -19.11 2.85
C SER A 131 -5.34 -19.23 3.83
N GLN A 132 -6.57 -19.32 3.32
CA GLN A 132 -7.77 -19.44 4.16
C GLN A 132 -7.72 -20.64 5.12
N ASP A 133 -7.08 -21.74 4.74
CA ASP A 133 -6.90 -22.92 5.63
C ASP A 133 -6.03 -22.56 6.84
N VAL A 134 -4.96 -21.77 6.65
CA VAL A 134 -4.09 -21.31 7.73
C VAL A 134 -4.78 -20.27 8.61
N GLN A 135 -5.51 -19.34 8.01
CA GLN A 135 -6.35 -18.39 8.74
C GLN A 135 -7.39 -19.13 9.61
N GLN A 136 -8.06 -20.17 9.06
CA GLN A 136 -9.07 -20.92 9.79
C GLN A 136 -8.48 -21.64 11.00
N ILE A 137 -7.26 -22.21 10.91
CA ILE A 137 -6.57 -22.80 12.05
C ILE A 137 -6.40 -21.78 13.18
N PHE A 138 -6.00 -20.55 12.83
CA PHE A 138 -5.85 -19.48 13.81
C PHE A 138 -7.18 -19.09 14.46
N TYR A 139 -8.26 -18.94 13.69
CA TYR A 139 -9.60 -18.60 14.22
C TYR A 139 -10.19 -19.73 15.06
N ASP A 140 -9.98 -21.00 14.67
CA ASP A 140 -10.42 -22.16 15.45
C ASP A 140 -9.70 -22.22 16.81
N MET A 141 -8.44 -21.84 16.86
CA MET A 141 -7.70 -21.77 18.13
C MET A 141 -8.23 -20.67 19.05
N LEU A 142 -8.58 -19.51 18.51
CA LEU A 142 -9.17 -18.42 19.30
C LEU A 142 -10.49 -18.81 19.91
N SER A 143 -11.35 -19.46 19.13
CA SER A 143 -12.73 -19.83 19.54
C SER A 143 -12.83 -21.17 20.29
N ASP A 144 -11.74 -21.92 20.44
CA ASP A 144 -11.77 -23.24 21.10
C ASP A 144 -12.25 -23.14 22.55
N GLU A 145 -13.42 -23.71 22.84
CA GLU A 145 -14.02 -23.75 24.17
C GLU A 145 -13.48 -24.89 25.06
N THR A 146 -12.58 -25.73 24.51
CA THR A 146 -11.96 -26.83 25.26
C THR A 146 -10.77 -26.34 26.08
N ASP A 147 -10.30 -27.18 27.04
CA ASP A 147 -9.11 -26.90 27.82
C ASP A 147 -7.78 -27.15 27.06
N ARG A 148 -7.84 -27.27 25.74
CA ARG A 148 -6.66 -27.55 24.90
C ARG A 148 -5.65 -26.40 24.95
N TYR A 149 -6.14 -25.16 24.92
CA TYR A 149 -5.31 -23.97 24.95
C TYR A 149 -5.52 -23.18 26.25
N PRO A 150 -4.46 -22.54 26.81
CA PRO A 150 -4.60 -21.75 28.04
C PRO A 150 -5.45 -20.50 27.82
N GLY A 151 -6.16 -20.09 28.88
CA GLY A 151 -6.93 -18.85 28.89
C GLY A 151 -8.37 -19.02 28.40
N THR A 152 -9.00 -17.93 28.02
CA THR A 152 -10.40 -17.86 27.61
C THR A 152 -10.54 -17.76 26.09
N PRO A 153 -11.61 -18.30 25.48
CA PRO A 153 -11.91 -18.05 24.06
C PRO A 153 -12.00 -16.56 23.75
N VAL A 154 -11.60 -16.19 22.53
CA VAL A 154 -11.64 -14.82 22.01
C VAL A 154 -12.56 -14.80 20.82
N ASP A 155 -13.54 -13.87 20.81
CA ASP A 155 -14.43 -13.71 19.65
C ASP A 155 -13.72 -12.91 18.54
N VAL A 156 -13.80 -13.44 17.32
CA VAL A 156 -13.34 -12.70 16.13
C VAL A 156 -14.54 -11.94 15.58
N VAL A 157 -14.40 -10.63 15.42
CA VAL A 157 -15.48 -9.74 14.96
C VAL A 157 -15.03 -8.93 13.73
N CYS A 158 -15.83 -9.03 12.66
CA CYS A 158 -15.62 -8.25 11.44
C CYS A 158 -16.93 -8.13 10.65
N ALA A 159 -17.49 -6.93 10.57
CA ALA A 159 -18.80 -6.69 10.00
C ALA A 159 -18.78 -6.59 8.46
N ASN A 160 -17.67 -6.20 7.88
CA ASN A 160 -17.52 -5.97 6.44
C ASN A 160 -16.70 -7.04 5.71
N TYR A 161 -16.26 -8.11 6.36
CA TYR A 161 -15.76 -9.30 5.69
C TYR A 161 -16.92 -10.20 5.32
N ILE A 162 -17.41 -10.12 4.08
CA ILE A 162 -18.69 -10.66 3.62
C ILE A 162 -18.53 -11.81 2.63
N ASP A 163 -19.42 -12.78 2.67
CA ASP A 163 -19.53 -13.81 1.64
C ASP A 163 -20.21 -13.23 0.39
N VAL A 164 -19.57 -13.32 -0.77
CA VAL A 164 -20.05 -12.72 -2.05
C VAL A 164 -21.37 -13.31 -2.52
N LYS A 165 -21.78 -14.53 -2.10
CA LYS A 165 -23.00 -15.20 -2.51
C LYS A 165 -24.19 -14.84 -1.62
N THR A 166 -23.94 -14.78 -0.32
CA THR A 166 -24.99 -14.52 0.68
C THR A 166 -25.11 -13.05 1.02
N GLN A 167 -24.05 -12.28 0.79
CA GLN A 167 -23.90 -10.88 1.18
C GLN A 167 -24.05 -10.66 2.70
N GLU A 168 -23.72 -11.69 3.49
CA GLU A 168 -23.72 -11.65 4.95
C GLU A 168 -22.28 -11.74 5.47
N PRO A 169 -21.97 -11.16 6.64
CA PRO A 169 -20.64 -11.26 7.25
C PRO A 169 -20.22 -12.72 7.46
N LYS A 170 -18.98 -13.03 7.14
CA LYS A 170 -18.34 -14.34 7.37
C LYS A 170 -17.96 -14.55 8.83
N MET A 171 -17.76 -13.45 9.56
CA MET A 171 -17.49 -13.43 11.00
C MET A 171 -18.66 -12.78 11.75
N ALA A 172 -18.68 -12.88 13.07
CA ALA A 172 -19.63 -12.10 13.87
C ALA A 172 -19.41 -10.60 13.61
N PRO A 173 -20.44 -9.83 13.25
CA PRO A 173 -20.25 -8.40 12.96
C PRO A 173 -19.89 -7.59 14.21
N TYR A 174 -20.35 -8.04 15.36
CA TYR A 174 -20.14 -7.39 16.65
C TYR A 174 -20.18 -8.40 17.81
N LYS A 175 -19.69 -7.95 18.97
CA LYS A 175 -19.86 -8.62 20.27
C LYS A 175 -20.65 -7.71 21.21
N VAL A 176 -21.52 -8.29 22.04
CA VAL A 176 -22.21 -7.57 23.13
C VAL A 176 -21.75 -8.09 24.49
N MET A 177 -21.25 -7.21 25.31
CA MET A 177 -20.90 -7.50 26.71
C MET A 177 -21.89 -6.85 27.67
N THR A 178 -22.20 -7.52 28.77
CA THR A 178 -23.15 -7.03 29.75
C THR A 178 -22.52 -6.93 31.14
N PHE A 179 -22.61 -5.76 31.74
CA PHE A 179 -22.12 -5.47 33.08
C PHE A 179 -23.28 -5.18 34.04
N GLN A 180 -23.18 -5.60 35.30
CA GLN A 180 -24.19 -5.34 36.31
C GLN A 180 -23.90 -4.03 37.05
N VAL A 181 -24.63 -2.98 36.76
CA VAL A 181 -24.43 -1.64 37.33
C VAL A 181 -25.65 -1.26 38.18
N GLY A 182 -25.50 -1.20 39.48
CA GLY A 182 -26.61 -0.87 40.39
C GLY A 182 -27.80 -1.80 40.28
N GLY A 183 -27.63 -3.05 39.86
CA GLY A 183 -28.65 -4.07 39.69
C GLY A 183 -29.39 -3.99 38.36
N LYS A 184 -28.87 -3.27 37.39
CA LYS A 184 -29.34 -3.20 36.01
C LYS A 184 -28.25 -3.63 35.04
N ASP A 185 -28.65 -4.16 33.91
CA ASP A 185 -27.76 -4.47 32.82
C ASP A 185 -27.28 -3.14 32.17
N PHE A 186 -25.97 -3.02 31.98
CA PHE A 186 -25.32 -2.03 31.13
C PHE A 186 -24.63 -2.78 30.01
N LYS A 187 -25.08 -2.55 28.79
CA LYS A 187 -24.62 -3.31 27.61
C LYS A 187 -23.66 -2.48 26.77
N VAL A 188 -22.52 -3.08 26.41
CA VAL A 188 -21.54 -2.51 25.52
C VAL A 188 -21.47 -3.34 24.24
N GLY A 189 -21.69 -2.69 23.09
CA GLY A 189 -21.49 -3.28 21.77
C GLY A 189 -20.09 -2.97 21.24
N ILE A 190 -19.41 -3.96 20.71
CA ILE A 190 -18.10 -3.84 20.04
C ILE A 190 -18.32 -4.23 18.58
N LEU A 191 -18.29 -3.27 17.68
CA LEU A 191 -18.43 -3.45 16.23
C LEU A 191 -17.03 -3.50 15.61
N GLY A 192 -16.71 -4.57 14.87
CA GLY A 192 -15.41 -4.72 14.17
C GLY A 192 -15.51 -4.34 12.70
N LEU A 193 -14.51 -3.62 12.20
CA LEU A 193 -14.36 -3.28 10.78
C LEU A 193 -12.93 -3.50 10.32
N GLU A 194 -12.80 -4.18 9.18
CA GLU A 194 -11.58 -4.33 8.41
C GLU A 194 -11.44 -3.21 7.38
N ASN A 195 -10.21 -2.94 6.96
CA ASN A 195 -9.94 -2.01 5.87
C ASN A 195 -10.49 -2.55 4.54
N VAL A 196 -11.25 -1.75 3.83
CA VAL A 196 -11.83 -2.13 2.52
C VAL A 196 -10.77 -2.34 1.44
N ASN A 197 -9.54 -1.93 1.68
CA ASN A 197 -8.41 -2.03 0.74
C ASN A 197 -7.63 -3.36 0.82
N VAL A 198 -8.02 -4.33 1.64
CA VAL A 198 -7.39 -5.67 1.64
C VAL A 198 -7.20 -6.22 0.22
N PRO A 199 -8.18 -6.12 -0.71
CA PRO A 199 -7.99 -6.59 -2.08
C PRO A 199 -6.87 -5.90 -2.87
N ASN A 200 -6.43 -4.73 -2.42
CA ASN A 200 -5.31 -4.01 -3.03
C ASN A 200 -3.94 -4.49 -2.49
N TRP A 201 -3.93 -5.23 -1.39
CA TRP A 201 -2.69 -5.63 -0.69
C TRP A 201 -2.46 -7.13 -0.65
N ASP A 202 -3.52 -7.93 -0.84
CA ASP A 202 -3.43 -9.37 -0.63
C ASP A 202 -3.93 -10.22 -1.80
N LEU A 203 -3.55 -11.50 -1.76
CA LEU A 203 -3.90 -12.46 -2.81
C LEU A 203 -5.40 -12.74 -2.82
N PRO A 204 -6.07 -12.73 -3.98
CA PRO A 204 -7.47 -13.13 -4.10
C PRO A 204 -7.77 -14.52 -3.53
N SER A 205 -6.80 -15.45 -3.53
CA SER A 205 -6.95 -16.79 -2.94
C SER A 205 -7.06 -16.77 -1.41
N HIS A 206 -6.55 -15.70 -0.75
CA HIS A 206 -6.58 -15.58 0.71
C HIS A 206 -7.95 -15.12 1.24
N TYR A 207 -8.79 -14.55 0.38
CA TYR A 207 -10.17 -14.18 0.68
C TYR A 207 -11.16 -14.69 -0.38
N GLU A 208 -10.84 -15.78 -1.09
CA GLU A 208 -11.69 -16.34 -2.15
C GLU A 208 -13.14 -16.53 -1.68
N GLY A 209 -14.10 -16.05 -2.48
CA GLY A 209 -15.52 -16.08 -2.15
C GLY A 209 -15.96 -15.04 -1.12
N ALA A 210 -15.08 -14.11 -0.77
CA ALA A 210 -15.37 -12.98 0.11
C ALA A 210 -15.10 -11.63 -0.56
N ASP A 211 -15.64 -10.57 0.04
CA ASP A 211 -15.40 -9.18 -0.30
C ASP A 211 -15.47 -8.33 0.98
N PHE A 212 -15.07 -7.08 0.90
CA PHE A 212 -15.07 -6.12 2.01
C PHE A 212 -16.08 -4.98 1.79
N VAL A 213 -16.72 -4.98 0.63
CA VAL A 213 -17.79 -4.05 0.25
C VAL A 213 -19.00 -4.83 -0.29
N HIS A 214 -20.18 -4.30 -0.07
CA HIS A 214 -21.41 -4.93 -0.53
C HIS A 214 -21.69 -4.56 -1.99
N ALA A 215 -21.67 -5.54 -2.90
CA ALA A 215 -21.72 -5.32 -4.35
C ALA A 215 -22.98 -4.57 -4.84
N ASP A 216 -24.13 -4.78 -4.21
CA ASP A 216 -25.43 -4.29 -4.70
C ASP A 216 -26.14 -3.36 -3.69
N ASN A 217 -25.45 -2.91 -2.66
CA ASN A 217 -26.08 -2.14 -1.58
C ASN A 217 -25.28 -0.89 -1.24
N ALA A 218 -25.72 0.26 -1.77
CA ALA A 218 -25.14 1.56 -1.51
C ALA A 218 -25.13 1.98 -0.03
N GLU A 219 -25.81 1.24 0.87
CA GLU A 219 -25.80 1.50 2.31
C GLU A 219 -24.67 0.76 3.06
N ARG A 220 -23.83 -0.01 2.37
CA ARG A 220 -22.75 -0.81 2.97
C ARG A 220 -21.51 -0.89 2.08
N SER A 221 -21.11 0.24 1.51
CA SER A 221 -19.91 0.36 0.67
C SER A 221 -18.79 1.10 1.40
N TYR A 222 -19.09 2.21 2.06
CA TYR A 222 -18.14 2.98 2.85
C TYR A 222 -18.07 2.51 4.30
N ALA A 223 -16.94 2.71 4.97
CA ALA A 223 -16.78 2.33 6.38
C ALA A 223 -17.87 2.92 7.28
N TYR A 224 -18.24 4.20 7.09
CA TYR A 224 -19.31 4.84 7.86
C TYR A 224 -20.72 4.23 7.58
N GLU A 225 -20.95 3.70 6.37
CA GLU A 225 -22.22 3.05 6.03
C GLU A 225 -22.38 1.73 6.78
N TRP A 226 -21.30 0.93 6.87
CA TRP A 226 -21.27 -0.25 7.72
C TRP A 226 -21.57 0.07 9.19
N VAL A 227 -20.97 1.17 9.72
CA VAL A 227 -21.25 1.61 11.09
C VAL A 227 -22.71 2.02 11.25
N ASN A 228 -23.23 2.85 10.34
CA ASN A 228 -24.63 3.31 10.39
C ASN A 228 -25.64 2.15 10.29
N TYR A 229 -25.29 1.10 9.56
CA TYR A 229 -26.13 -0.11 9.47
C TYR A 229 -26.13 -0.88 10.79
N TRP A 230 -24.96 -1.28 11.30
CA TRP A 230 -24.85 -2.14 12.46
C TRP A 230 -25.07 -1.43 13.80
N GLN A 231 -24.76 -0.14 13.92
CA GLN A 231 -25.06 0.59 15.15
C GLN A 231 -26.54 0.67 15.46
N LYS A 232 -27.42 0.68 14.44
CA LYS A 232 -28.87 0.60 14.64
C LYS A 232 -29.25 -0.72 15.29
N GLU A 233 -28.73 -1.84 14.79
CA GLU A 233 -28.93 -3.17 15.39
C GLU A 233 -28.47 -3.17 16.85
N LEU A 234 -27.25 -2.65 17.13
CA LEU A 234 -26.73 -2.58 18.49
C LEU A 234 -27.59 -1.71 19.41
N ARG A 235 -28.04 -0.55 18.95
CA ARG A 235 -28.85 0.36 19.77
C ARG A 235 -30.30 -0.06 19.89
N GLU A 236 -30.94 -0.48 18.79
CA GLU A 236 -32.39 -0.69 18.74
C GLU A 236 -32.79 -2.13 19.10
N GLU A 237 -32.01 -3.13 18.68
CA GLU A 237 -32.37 -4.55 18.93
C GLU A 237 -31.61 -5.10 20.13
N GLN A 238 -30.25 -4.92 20.18
CA GLN A 238 -29.43 -5.40 21.29
C GLN A 238 -29.57 -4.53 22.55
N LYS A 239 -30.03 -3.28 22.41
CA LYS A 239 -30.20 -2.30 23.50
C LYS A 239 -28.87 -1.96 24.18
N CYS A 240 -27.81 -1.79 23.41
CA CYS A 240 -26.52 -1.37 23.93
C CYS A 240 -26.57 0.08 24.44
N ASP A 241 -26.08 0.29 25.66
CA ASP A 241 -25.94 1.59 26.30
C ASP A 241 -24.69 2.32 25.81
N PHE A 242 -23.67 1.57 25.40
CA PHE A 242 -22.40 2.07 24.90
C PHE A 242 -21.99 1.29 23.63
N VAL A 243 -21.48 1.98 22.60
CA VAL A 243 -21.05 1.36 21.34
C VAL A 243 -19.63 1.79 21.02
N ILE A 244 -18.74 0.81 20.92
CA ILE A 244 -17.35 0.93 20.48
C ILE A 244 -17.31 0.48 19.02
N VAL A 245 -16.69 1.27 18.15
CA VAL A 245 -16.27 0.84 16.81
C VAL A 245 -14.78 0.57 16.87
N SER A 246 -14.37 -0.64 16.57
CA SER A 246 -12.95 -0.99 16.40
C SER A 246 -12.70 -1.18 14.91
N ALA A 247 -11.99 -0.26 14.30
CA ALA A 247 -11.74 -0.22 12.87
C ALA A 247 -10.23 -0.33 12.61
N HIS A 248 -9.83 -1.34 11.84
CA HIS A 248 -8.44 -1.46 11.41
C HIS A 248 -8.14 -0.47 10.29
N SER A 249 -8.07 0.80 10.64
CA SER A 249 -7.84 1.95 9.77
C SER A 249 -7.24 3.09 10.57
N GLY A 250 -6.39 3.89 9.96
CA GLY A 250 -5.82 5.08 10.58
C GLY A 250 -6.82 6.24 10.70
N GLU A 251 -6.41 7.29 11.41
CA GLU A 251 -7.29 8.42 11.71
C GLU A 251 -7.71 9.20 10.45
N GLY A 252 -6.83 9.33 9.45
CA GLY A 252 -7.10 10.10 8.23
C GLY A 252 -7.18 11.60 8.45
N GLY A 253 -7.62 12.35 7.46
CA GLY A 253 -7.70 13.80 7.53
C GLY A 253 -6.32 14.44 7.67
N ASP A 254 -6.22 15.46 8.55
CA ASP A 254 -4.95 16.14 8.86
C ASP A 254 -4.14 15.46 9.98
N ALA A 255 -4.51 14.24 10.39
CA ALA A 255 -3.83 13.53 11.46
C ALA A 255 -2.37 13.20 11.08
N VAL A 256 -1.47 13.35 12.05
CA VAL A 256 -0.05 13.03 11.84
C VAL A 256 0.10 11.54 11.56
N GLY A 257 0.86 11.19 10.51
CA GLY A 257 1.09 9.81 10.11
C GLY A 257 -0.09 9.15 9.39
N ALA A 258 -1.14 9.88 9.08
CA ALA A 258 -2.15 9.40 8.17
C ALA A 258 -1.51 9.15 6.79
N GLY A 259 -1.64 7.95 6.27
CA GLY A 259 -1.13 7.58 4.95
C GLY A 259 -1.88 8.28 3.82
N ASP A 260 -2.54 7.55 2.99
CA ASP A 260 -3.37 8.13 1.95
C ASP A 260 -4.62 8.79 2.57
N GLN A 261 -4.71 10.11 2.44
CA GLN A 261 -5.74 10.91 3.12
C GLN A 261 -6.72 11.48 2.11
N GLY A 262 -8.00 11.11 2.26
CA GLY A 262 -9.06 11.88 1.67
C GLY A 262 -9.25 13.24 2.36
N ALA A 263 -9.79 14.22 1.64
CA ALA A 263 -10.23 15.45 2.27
C ALA A 263 -11.39 15.15 3.22
N VAL A 264 -11.26 15.60 4.47
CA VAL A 264 -12.32 15.46 5.47
C VAL A 264 -13.63 16.04 4.92
N GLY A 265 -14.69 15.22 4.86
CA GLY A 265 -16.00 15.61 4.35
C GLY A 265 -16.24 15.43 2.84
N ASP A 266 -15.26 15.00 2.05
CA ASP A 266 -15.47 14.63 0.66
C ASP A 266 -15.75 13.13 0.52
N VAL A 267 -17.02 12.77 0.53
CA VAL A 267 -17.52 11.40 0.48
C VAL A 267 -17.11 10.68 -0.83
N SER A 268 -16.99 11.42 -1.94
CA SER A 268 -16.71 10.83 -3.25
C SER A 268 -15.27 10.37 -3.42
N ALA A 269 -14.33 10.92 -2.63
CA ALA A 269 -12.90 10.64 -2.69
C ALA A 269 -12.45 9.54 -1.71
N GLU A 270 -13.34 9.11 -0.78
CA GLU A 270 -12.94 8.33 0.40
C GLU A 270 -13.12 6.82 0.28
N PHE A 271 -13.80 6.33 -0.75
CA PHE A 271 -14.16 4.92 -0.84
C PHE A 271 -12.93 3.98 -0.80
N ASN A 272 -11.86 4.38 -1.45
CA ASN A 272 -10.62 3.61 -1.54
C ASN A 272 -9.51 4.16 -0.64
N LYS A 273 -9.81 5.05 0.31
CA LYS A 273 -8.79 5.60 1.20
C LYS A 273 -8.44 4.62 2.31
N GLU A 274 -7.16 4.56 2.59
CA GLU A 274 -6.58 3.67 3.59
C GLU A 274 -6.94 4.07 5.01
N ASN A 275 -6.94 5.37 5.31
CA ASN A 275 -7.17 5.92 6.63
C ASN A 275 -8.51 6.67 6.69
N GLN A 276 -9.55 6.06 7.27
CA GLN A 276 -10.95 6.49 7.17
C GLN A 276 -11.61 6.89 8.49
N VAL A 277 -10.94 6.78 9.64
CA VAL A 277 -11.61 6.91 10.96
C VAL A 277 -12.24 8.30 11.16
N ALA A 278 -11.56 9.38 10.79
CA ALA A 278 -12.14 10.73 10.90
C ALA A 278 -13.40 10.88 10.04
N HIS A 279 -13.34 10.40 8.79
CA HIS A 279 -14.46 10.42 7.86
C HIS A 279 -15.61 9.53 8.34
N LEU A 280 -15.30 8.34 8.87
CA LEU A 280 -16.25 7.43 9.48
C LEU A 280 -17.03 8.14 10.60
N ILE A 281 -16.36 8.77 11.55
CA ILE A 281 -17.00 9.44 12.69
C ILE A 281 -17.89 10.58 12.21
N GLN A 282 -17.41 11.44 11.32
CA GLN A 282 -18.14 12.61 10.84
C GLN A 282 -19.45 12.27 10.11
N ASN A 283 -19.54 11.07 9.54
CA ASN A 283 -20.72 10.60 8.79
C ASN A 283 -21.56 9.58 9.55
N THR A 284 -21.32 9.38 10.86
CA THR A 284 -22.05 8.42 11.69
C THR A 284 -22.75 9.08 12.88
N THR A 285 -23.70 8.34 13.44
CA THR A 285 -24.36 8.64 14.72
C THR A 285 -24.37 7.41 15.61
N GLY A 286 -24.73 7.57 16.88
CA GLY A 286 -24.99 6.42 17.75
C GLY A 286 -23.76 5.64 18.22
N ILE A 287 -22.55 6.13 18.00
CA ILE A 287 -21.30 5.57 18.49
C ILE A 287 -20.72 6.42 19.62
N ASP A 288 -19.96 5.82 20.52
CA ASP A 288 -19.43 6.49 21.72
C ASP A 288 -17.90 6.57 21.72
N MET A 289 -17.22 5.64 21.08
CA MET A 289 -15.75 5.56 21.05
C MET A 289 -15.29 4.82 19.81
N VAL A 290 -14.10 5.17 19.28
CA VAL A 290 -13.45 4.44 18.19
C VAL A 290 -12.05 3.97 18.64
N VAL A 291 -11.73 2.72 18.31
CA VAL A 291 -10.38 2.17 18.33
C VAL A 291 -9.88 2.15 16.88
N ALA A 292 -8.75 2.80 16.63
CA ALA A 292 -8.08 2.89 15.32
C ALA A 292 -6.78 2.07 15.30
N GLY A 293 -6.22 1.82 14.12
CA GLY A 293 -4.98 1.07 13.91
C GLY A 293 -4.37 1.31 12.53
N HIS A 294 -3.67 0.31 11.98
CA HIS A 294 -3.15 0.24 10.62
C HIS A 294 -1.99 1.21 10.28
N ASN A 295 -2.09 2.48 10.61
CA ASN A 295 -1.05 3.48 10.28
C ASN A 295 0.17 3.47 11.23
N HIS A 296 0.19 2.58 12.24
CA HIS A 296 1.26 2.41 13.21
C HIS A 296 1.58 3.65 14.08
N VAL A 297 0.72 4.64 14.10
CA VAL A 297 0.96 5.90 14.82
C VAL A 297 0.15 5.92 16.12
N PRO A 298 0.80 5.79 17.29
CA PRO A 298 0.09 5.87 18.55
C PRO A 298 -0.44 7.28 18.78
N GLY A 299 -1.71 7.39 19.19
CA GLY A 299 -2.35 8.68 19.38
C GLY A 299 -3.65 8.60 20.17
N VAL A 300 -4.09 9.75 20.65
CA VAL A 300 -5.41 9.98 21.23
C VAL A 300 -5.95 11.25 20.64
N SER A 301 -7.10 11.17 20.01
CA SER A 301 -7.76 12.28 19.36
C SER A 301 -9.28 12.26 19.58
N SER A 302 -10.03 13.18 19.01
CA SER A 302 -11.48 13.13 18.94
C SER A 302 -11.98 13.84 17.71
N PHE A 303 -13.12 13.39 17.19
CA PHE A 303 -13.81 14.03 16.07
C PHE A 303 -15.29 14.19 16.40
N GLN A 304 -15.92 15.22 15.83
CA GLN A 304 -17.36 15.42 15.97
C GLN A 304 -18.09 14.48 14.98
N ASN A 305 -19.08 13.77 15.52
CA ASN A 305 -19.95 12.93 14.69
C ASN A 305 -21.04 13.76 13.99
N ALA A 306 -21.89 13.10 13.18
CA ALA A 306 -22.95 13.77 12.43
C ALA A 306 -23.98 14.51 13.33
N ASP A 307 -24.09 14.16 14.61
CA ASP A 307 -24.94 14.86 15.61
C ASP A 307 -24.17 15.98 16.35
N GLY A 308 -22.91 16.22 16.04
CA GLY A 308 -22.05 17.20 16.72
C GLY A 308 -21.53 16.75 18.08
N LYS A 309 -21.64 15.44 18.40
CA LYS A 309 -21.08 14.84 19.61
C LYS A 309 -19.60 14.51 19.40
N GLU A 310 -18.74 14.90 20.34
CA GLU A 310 -17.34 14.48 20.37
C GLU A 310 -17.25 12.96 20.61
N VAL A 311 -16.55 12.26 19.74
CA VAL A 311 -16.26 10.84 19.82
C VAL A 311 -14.75 10.67 19.98
N PRO A 312 -14.27 10.13 21.12
CA PRO A 312 -12.86 9.88 21.34
C PRO A 312 -12.36 8.74 20.43
N VAL A 313 -11.13 8.91 19.95
CA VAL A 313 -10.38 7.92 19.17
C VAL A 313 -9.11 7.58 19.92
N VAL A 314 -8.80 6.30 20.00
CA VAL A 314 -7.54 5.77 20.53
C VAL A 314 -6.85 4.92 19.47
N ASN A 315 -5.55 5.10 19.33
CA ASN A 315 -4.68 4.26 18.50
C ASN A 315 -3.45 3.88 19.31
N GLY A 316 -3.23 2.59 19.53
CA GLY A 316 -2.06 2.07 20.25
C GLY A 316 -0.78 2.10 19.42
N GLY A 317 -0.91 2.21 18.10
CA GLY A 317 0.21 1.94 17.21
C GLY A 317 0.84 0.58 17.52
N THR A 318 2.07 0.40 17.13
CA THR A 318 2.78 -0.90 17.34
C THR A 318 3.35 -1.08 18.75
N SER A 319 3.05 -0.19 19.71
CA SER A 319 3.92 -0.11 20.90
C SER A 319 3.23 0.17 22.24
N THR A 320 1.96 0.51 22.27
CA THR A 320 1.28 0.91 23.50
C THR A 320 -0.02 0.12 23.75
N LEU A 321 -0.48 0.12 24.97
CA LEU A 321 -1.81 -0.31 25.35
C LEU A 321 -2.68 0.93 25.57
N THR A 322 -3.75 1.08 24.82
CA THR A 322 -4.68 2.20 25.03
C THR A 322 -5.50 2.00 26.28
N LYS A 323 -5.94 3.08 26.89
CA LYS A 323 -6.78 3.06 28.09
C LYS A 323 -7.81 4.18 28.05
N THR A 324 -9.07 3.82 28.24
CA THR A 324 -10.18 4.76 28.47
C THR A 324 -11.04 4.25 29.61
N VAL A 325 -11.29 5.05 30.62
CA VAL A 325 -12.15 4.65 31.75
C VAL A 325 -13.50 5.34 31.63
N VAL A 326 -14.57 4.54 31.58
CA VAL A 326 -15.95 5.01 31.56
C VAL A 326 -16.53 4.87 32.97
N THR A 327 -16.98 5.98 33.55
CA THR A 327 -17.69 5.99 34.85
C THR A 327 -19.18 5.94 34.63
N ILE A 328 -19.81 4.87 35.10
CA ILE A 328 -21.24 4.59 34.91
C ILE A 328 -21.96 4.74 36.23
N LYS A 329 -23.06 5.51 36.26
CA LYS A 329 -23.91 5.68 37.42
C LYS A 329 -25.02 4.62 37.47
N LYS A 330 -25.63 4.44 38.66
CA LYS A 330 -26.75 3.50 38.88
C LYS A 330 -27.98 3.75 38.00
N ASP A 331 -28.15 4.94 37.46
CA ASP A 331 -29.25 5.27 36.53
C ASP A 331 -28.93 4.88 35.07
N GLY A 332 -27.71 4.44 34.79
CA GLY A 332 -27.21 4.08 33.47
C GLY A 332 -26.56 5.26 32.73
N SER A 333 -26.58 6.47 33.29
CA SER A 333 -25.81 7.59 32.70
C SER A 333 -24.31 7.36 32.88
N PHE A 334 -23.52 7.76 31.92
CA PHE A 334 -22.06 7.55 31.95
C PHE A 334 -21.27 8.81 31.55
N THR A 335 -20.01 8.78 31.89
CA THR A 335 -19.02 9.80 31.49
C THR A 335 -17.77 9.07 31.00
N ILE A 336 -17.30 9.41 29.80
CA ILE A 336 -16.04 8.93 29.23
C ILE A 336 -14.93 9.80 29.84
N GLY A 337 -13.95 9.14 30.48
CA GLY A 337 -12.75 9.80 31.00
C GLY A 337 -11.77 10.15 29.89
N GLN A 338 -10.67 10.78 30.28
CA GLN A 338 -9.59 11.05 29.34
C GLN A 338 -8.98 9.72 28.89
N SER A 339 -8.80 9.56 27.60
CA SER A 339 -8.06 8.44 27.01
C SER A 339 -6.55 8.68 27.09
N GLU A 340 -5.79 7.61 27.22
CA GLU A 340 -4.33 7.65 27.27
C GLU A 340 -3.72 6.39 26.65
N ASN A 341 -2.47 6.50 26.21
CA ASN A 341 -1.66 5.37 25.76
C ASN A 341 -0.67 5.01 26.88
N LEU A 342 -0.77 3.81 27.44
CA LEU A 342 0.11 3.29 28.48
C LEU A 342 1.43 2.85 27.83
N ASP A 343 2.53 3.38 28.35
CA ASP A 343 3.87 2.94 27.98
C ASP A 343 4.18 1.57 28.57
N LEU A 344 4.26 0.56 27.70
CA LEU A 344 4.55 -0.82 28.12
C LEU A 344 5.96 -1.03 28.63
N THR A 345 6.90 -0.12 28.36
CA THR A 345 8.30 -0.26 28.80
C THR A 345 8.44 -0.28 30.31
N GLY A 346 7.49 0.34 31.03
CA GLY A 346 7.46 0.38 32.51
C GLY A 346 6.97 -0.89 33.18
N TYR A 347 6.46 -1.88 32.44
CA TYR A 347 5.93 -3.12 33.00
C TYR A 347 6.94 -4.27 32.93
N GLU A 348 6.92 -5.17 33.91
CA GLU A 348 7.68 -6.41 33.88
C GLU A 348 7.02 -7.42 32.91
N ASN A 349 7.82 -8.33 32.35
CA ASN A 349 7.30 -9.43 31.56
C ASN A 349 6.49 -10.41 32.40
N ASP A 350 5.32 -10.84 31.96
CA ASP A 350 4.55 -11.87 32.62
C ASP A 350 5.28 -13.21 32.54
N ALA A 351 5.65 -13.77 33.68
CA ALA A 351 6.45 -15.01 33.75
C ALA A 351 5.69 -16.25 33.26
N GLY A 352 4.36 -16.29 33.42
CA GLY A 352 3.53 -17.41 32.95
C GLY A 352 3.41 -17.41 31.41
N LEU A 353 3.11 -16.26 30.83
CA LEU A 353 3.04 -16.14 29.37
C LEU A 353 4.43 -16.32 28.75
N LYS A 354 5.48 -15.78 29.37
CA LYS A 354 6.86 -15.99 28.89
C LYS A 354 7.21 -17.48 28.81
N ALA A 355 6.90 -18.27 29.83
CA ALA A 355 7.13 -19.69 29.79
C ALA A 355 6.35 -20.44 28.68
N LEU A 356 5.17 -19.93 28.29
CA LEU A 356 4.41 -20.48 27.17
C LEU A 356 5.02 -20.09 25.81
N MET A 357 5.63 -18.92 25.71
CA MET A 357 6.22 -18.40 24.47
C MET A 357 7.68 -18.84 24.26
N GLU A 358 8.40 -19.20 25.32
CA GLU A 358 9.82 -19.59 25.24
C GLU A 358 10.09 -20.70 24.23
N PRO A 359 9.28 -21.79 24.11
CA PRO A 359 9.50 -22.84 23.10
C PRO A 359 9.43 -22.31 21.66
N TYR A 360 8.64 -21.27 21.38
CA TYR A 360 8.55 -20.66 20.06
C TYR A 360 9.82 -19.89 19.73
N TYR A 361 10.32 -19.11 20.69
CA TYR A 361 11.59 -18.40 20.55
C TYR A 361 12.75 -19.40 20.37
N GLU A 362 12.84 -20.43 21.23
CA GLU A 362 13.92 -21.42 21.22
C GLU A 362 14.02 -22.18 19.88
N ARG A 363 12.90 -22.50 19.23
CA ARG A 363 12.92 -23.18 17.93
C ARG A 363 13.14 -22.21 16.74
N THR A 364 12.80 -20.94 16.90
CA THR A 364 13.04 -19.93 15.87
C THR A 364 14.51 -19.50 15.81
N VAL A 365 15.19 -19.42 16.95
CA VAL A 365 16.61 -19.01 17.00
C VAL A 365 17.52 -19.88 16.13
N PRO A 366 17.49 -21.22 16.20
CA PRO A 366 18.28 -22.07 15.29
C PRO A 366 17.92 -21.85 13.82
N PHE A 367 16.63 -21.69 13.51
CA PHE A 367 16.15 -21.46 12.14
C PHE A 367 16.75 -20.19 11.55
N VAL A 368 16.61 -19.03 12.22
CA VAL A 368 17.13 -17.77 11.68
C VAL A 368 18.67 -17.71 11.66
N ASN A 369 19.36 -18.48 12.51
CA ASN A 369 20.81 -18.57 12.55
C ASN A 369 21.37 -19.73 11.72
N GLU A 370 20.54 -20.47 10.98
CA GLU A 370 21.02 -21.50 10.05
C GLU A 370 22.05 -20.88 9.08
N GLU A 371 23.26 -21.43 9.09
CA GLU A 371 24.30 -21.03 8.15
C GLU A 371 23.93 -21.56 6.76
N ILE A 372 23.69 -20.67 5.81
CA ILE A 372 23.22 -20.98 4.46
C ILE A 372 24.31 -20.85 3.40
N GLY A 373 25.44 -20.22 3.77
CA GLY A 373 26.56 -20.04 2.85
C GLY A 373 27.72 -19.28 3.46
N THR A 374 28.72 -18.98 2.63
CA THR A 374 29.92 -18.22 3.01
C THR A 374 30.12 -17.06 2.07
N LEU A 375 30.28 -15.88 2.61
CA LEU A 375 30.56 -14.66 1.88
C LEU A 375 32.06 -14.55 1.60
N SER A 376 32.45 -14.38 0.34
CA SER A 376 33.86 -14.35 -0.10
C SER A 376 34.56 -13.02 0.10
N GLY A 377 33.81 -11.93 0.28
CA GLY A 377 34.28 -10.58 0.49
C GLY A 377 33.41 -9.78 1.46
N ASP A 378 33.83 -8.57 1.77
CA ASP A 378 33.05 -7.67 2.60
C ASP A 378 31.93 -7.03 1.77
N TRP A 379 30.73 -6.89 2.38
CA TRP A 379 29.63 -6.12 1.78
C TRP A 379 29.71 -4.67 2.20
N ASP A 380 29.50 -3.78 1.26
CA ASP A 380 29.40 -2.36 1.55
C ASP A 380 28.20 -2.03 2.43
N SER A 381 28.33 -0.96 3.23
CA SER A 381 27.22 -0.48 4.04
C SER A 381 26.10 0.07 3.13
N VAL A 382 24.89 -0.42 3.30
CA VAL A 382 23.71 0.01 2.56
C VAL A 382 23.21 1.35 3.13
N THR A 383 23.88 2.44 2.78
CA THR A 383 23.51 3.77 3.28
C THR A 383 22.54 4.52 2.38
N ASP A 384 22.46 4.15 1.10
CA ASP A 384 21.66 4.85 0.11
C ASP A 384 21.15 3.92 -1.00
N LEU A 385 20.11 3.15 -0.68
CA LEU A 385 19.55 2.17 -1.61
C LEU A 385 18.72 2.78 -2.75
N PHE A 386 18.27 4.02 -2.60
CA PHE A 386 17.38 4.65 -3.57
C PHE A 386 18.12 5.47 -4.63
N HIS A 387 19.34 5.91 -4.34
CA HIS A 387 20.08 6.82 -5.24
C HIS A 387 21.27 6.18 -5.93
N VAL A 388 21.68 4.99 -5.49
CA VAL A 388 22.80 4.26 -6.08
C VAL A 388 22.48 2.77 -6.21
N GLU A 389 23.07 2.15 -7.23
CA GLU A 389 23.06 0.68 -7.37
C GLU A 389 23.81 0.04 -6.20
N SER A 390 23.22 -1.00 -5.60
CA SER A 390 23.79 -1.66 -4.41
C SER A 390 23.95 -3.16 -4.60
N ASP A 391 24.96 -3.73 -3.96
CA ASP A 391 25.22 -5.18 -3.94
C ASP A 391 24.01 -5.95 -3.37
N THR A 392 23.34 -5.38 -2.37
CA THR A 392 22.16 -5.98 -1.75
C THR A 392 21.01 -6.11 -2.73
N MET A 393 20.70 -5.03 -3.47
CA MET A 393 19.63 -5.08 -4.47
C MET A 393 19.99 -6.01 -5.63
N ASN A 394 21.24 -6.01 -6.07
CA ASN A 394 21.69 -6.93 -7.09
C ASN A 394 21.54 -8.39 -6.67
N LEU A 395 21.81 -8.73 -5.40
CA LEU A 395 21.56 -10.09 -4.88
C LEU A 395 20.06 -10.44 -4.87
N VAL A 396 19.20 -9.53 -4.46
CA VAL A 396 17.73 -9.74 -4.51
C VAL A 396 17.30 -10.04 -5.94
N HIS A 397 17.72 -9.21 -6.89
CA HIS A 397 17.40 -9.41 -8.30
C HIS A 397 17.94 -10.72 -8.87
N GLU A 398 19.19 -11.10 -8.53
CA GLU A 398 19.76 -12.37 -8.98
C GLU A 398 19.00 -13.57 -8.42
N ALA A 399 18.56 -13.51 -7.16
CA ALA A 399 17.72 -14.55 -6.56
C ALA A 399 16.35 -14.66 -7.25
N GLN A 400 15.72 -13.53 -7.55
CA GLN A 400 14.45 -13.49 -8.27
C GLN A 400 14.59 -14.07 -9.70
N LEU A 401 15.64 -13.70 -10.43
CA LEU A 401 15.90 -14.24 -11.77
C LEU A 401 16.23 -15.74 -11.73
N TRP A 402 16.98 -16.18 -10.73
CA TRP A 402 17.30 -17.61 -10.55
C TRP A 402 16.05 -18.44 -10.32
N ALA A 403 15.14 -17.95 -9.47
CA ALA A 403 13.91 -18.68 -9.12
C ALA A 403 12.90 -18.73 -10.27
N THR A 404 12.78 -17.66 -11.03
CA THR A 404 11.76 -17.53 -12.07
C THR A 404 12.23 -17.89 -13.46
N GLY A 405 13.53 -17.78 -13.74
CA GLY A 405 14.07 -17.82 -15.10
C GLY A 405 13.57 -16.65 -15.98
N ALA A 406 13.19 -15.53 -15.37
CA ALA A 406 12.75 -14.33 -16.07
C ALA A 406 13.91 -13.64 -16.81
N ASP A 407 13.57 -12.78 -17.78
CA ASP A 407 14.53 -12.00 -18.55
C ASP A 407 15.10 -10.84 -17.73
N VAL A 408 14.25 -10.23 -16.90
CA VAL A 408 14.53 -9.05 -16.07
C VAL A 408 13.80 -9.13 -14.73
N SER A 409 14.25 -8.34 -13.76
CA SER A 409 13.69 -8.32 -12.41
C SER A 409 13.38 -6.89 -11.96
N LEU A 410 12.19 -6.67 -11.41
CA LEU A 410 11.76 -5.45 -10.72
C LEU A 410 11.71 -5.71 -9.21
N ALA A 411 12.30 -4.83 -8.43
CA ALA A 411 12.23 -4.86 -6.98
C ALA A 411 12.46 -3.48 -6.38
N SER A 412 11.70 -3.15 -5.35
CA SER A 412 11.90 -1.96 -4.54
C SER A 412 12.94 -2.23 -3.44
N PRO A 413 13.77 -1.24 -3.09
CA PRO A 413 14.66 -1.34 -1.94
C PRO A 413 13.87 -1.38 -0.63
N VAL A 414 13.66 -2.56 -0.10
CA VAL A 414 12.91 -2.79 1.16
C VAL A 414 13.81 -3.27 2.30
N ALA A 415 15.11 -3.10 2.17
CA ALA A 415 16.05 -3.35 3.24
C ALA A 415 15.78 -2.40 4.41
N ASN A 416 15.67 -2.95 5.63
CA ASN A 416 15.19 -2.19 6.76
C ASN A 416 16.33 -1.71 7.68
N LYS A 417 16.42 -0.41 7.90
CA LYS A 417 17.28 0.20 8.92
C LYS A 417 16.95 -0.29 10.34
N ASP A 418 15.67 -0.55 10.63
CA ASP A 418 15.18 -0.80 11.98
C ASP A 418 15.11 -2.28 12.31
N PHE A 419 15.05 -3.14 11.30
CA PHE A 419 14.93 -4.59 11.49
C PHE A 419 16.27 -5.32 11.54
N CYS A 420 17.37 -4.61 11.59
CA CYS A 420 18.59 -5.25 12.01
C CYS A 420 19.75 -5.35 11.07
N ILE A 421 19.73 -4.88 9.89
CA ILE A 421 20.89 -5.18 9.07
C ILE A 421 21.65 -3.98 8.62
N SER A 422 21.13 -2.78 8.69
CA SER A 422 22.05 -1.66 8.78
C SER A 422 22.98 -1.78 10.02
N GLN A 423 22.62 -2.56 11.04
CA GLN A 423 23.51 -2.90 12.15
C GLN A 423 24.31 -4.18 11.92
N LEU A 424 23.96 -5.05 10.95
CA LEU A 424 24.71 -6.24 10.57
C LEU A 424 25.41 -6.09 9.20
N LEU A 425 24.85 -5.31 8.29
CA LEU A 425 25.48 -4.96 7.01
C LEU A 425 26.28 -3.65 7.07
N GLY A 426 26.28 -2.97 8.16
CA GLY A 426 27.25 -1.90 8.41
C GLY A 426 28.73 -2.34 8.31
N SER A 427 29.00 -3.40 7.61
CA SER A 427 30.19 -4.13 7.26
C SER A 427 30.06 -5.59 7.71
N LYS A 428 29.32 -6.44 6.98
CA LYS A 428 29.51 -7.87 7.20
C LYS A 428 30.86 -8.24 6.59
N ALA A 429 31.81 -8.48 7.48
CA ALA A 429 33.10 -9.03 7.08
C ALA A 429 32.90 -10.39 6.41
N LYS A 430 33.77 -10.73 5.47
CA LYS A 430 33.93 -12.07 4.91
C LYS A 430 33.68 -13.15 5.95
N GLY A 431 32.85 -14.13 5.63
CA GLY A 431 32.54 -15.24 6.53
C GLY A 431 31.14 -15.83 6.33
N PRO A 432 30.66 -16.59 7.33
CA PRO A 432 29.35 -17.26 7.21
C PRO A 432 28.21 -16.28 7.10
N ILE A 433 27.26 -16.60 6.21
CA ILE A 433 25.99 -15.92 6.04
C ILE A 433 24.85 -16.84 6.49
N SER A 434 23.87 -16.29 7.19
CA SER A 434 22.78 -17.04 7.77
C SER A 434 21.42 -16.52 7.27
N LEU A 435 20.36 -17.30 7.52
CA LEU A 435 19.01 -16.96 7.09
C LEU A 435 18.55 -15.56 7.57
N LYS A 436 18.92 -15.18 8.80
CA LYS A 436 18.61 -13.83 9.34
C LYS A 436 19.17 -12.69 8.49
N ASP A 437 20.25 -12.94 7.75
CA ASP A 437 20.81 -11.95 6.84
C ASP A 437 19.83 -11.69 5.67
N CYS A 438 19.06 -12.69 5.23
CA CYS A 438 18.05 -12.53 4.18
C CYS A 438 16.87 -11.65 4.60
N TYR A 439 16.42 -11.78 5.85
CA TYR A 439 15.38 -10.90 6.40
C TYR A 439 15.80 -9.43 6.40
N SER A 440 17.02 -9.15 6.17
CA SER A 440 17.54 -7.80 6.11
C SER A 440 17.76 -7.28 4.71
N PHE A 441 18.05 -8.15 3.81
CA PHE A 441 18.06 -7.80 2.40
C PHE A 441 16.65 -7.50 1.91
N TYR A 442 15.66 -8.27 2.42
CA TYR A 442 14.27 -8.15 2.07
C TYR A 442 13.38 -8.39 3.30
N LYS A 443 12.81 -7.32 3.86
CA LYS A 443 12.16 -7.37 5.18
C LYS A 443 10.76 -8.00 5.15
N TYR A 444 10.09 -7.99 4.00
CA TYR A 444 8.71 -8.46 3.86
C TYR A 444 8.69 -9.91 3.38
N ASP A 445 8.68 -10.84 4.30
CA ASP A 445 8.63 -12.28 4.00
C ASP A 445 7.25 -12.76 3.52
N ASN A 446 6.22 -11.92 3.66
CA ASN A 446 4.91 -12.11 3.07
C ASN A 446 4.80 -11.61 1.62
N ASN A 447 5.83 -10.95 1.07
CA ASN A 447 5.88 -10.65 -0.35
C ASN A 447 6.28 -11.90 -1.14
N LEU A 448 5.38 -12.37 -2.00
CA LEU A 448 5.55 -13.59 -2.79
C LEU A 448 6.09 -13.24 -4.18
N LEU A 449 6.91 -14.13 -4.74
CA LEU A 449 7.52 -13.90 -6.05
C LEU A 449 6.60 -14.37 -7.17
N TYR A 450 6.45 -13.55 -8.19
CA TYR A 450 5.71 -13.79 -9.42
C TYR A 450 6.59 -13.57 -10.66
N MET A 451 6.16 -14.10 -11.79
CA MET A 451 6.68 -13.73 -13.09
C MET A 451 5.53 -13.32 -14.00
N VAL A 452 5.64 -12.14 -14.62
CA VAL A 452 4.64 -11.59 -15.53
C VAL A 452 5.23 -11.28 -16.90
N GLU A 453 4.38 -11.17 -17.93
CA GLU A 453 4.78 -10.67 -19.23
C GLU A 453 4.51 -9.16 -19.31
N MET A 454 5.54 -8.38 -19.62
CA MET A 454 5.44 -6.93 -19.84
C MET A 454 6.07 -6.55 -21.18
N THR A 455 5.56 -5.49 -21.80
CA THR A 455 6.19 -4.85 -22.95
C THR A 455 7.26 -3.86 -22.53
N GLY A 456 8.18 -3.51 -23.45
CA GLY A 456 9.18 -2.48 -23.21
C GLY A 456 8.56 -1.11 -22.88
N ARG A 457 7.38 -0.81 -23.46
CA ARG A 457 6.59 0.36 -23.10
C ARG A 457 6.15 0.32 -21.65
N GLN A 458 5.49 -0.75 -21.21
CA GLN A 458 5.04 -0.89 -19.83
C GLN A 458 6.19 -0.84 -18.81
N LEU A 459 7.36 -1.41 -19.16
CA LEU A 459 8.55 -1.29 -18.31
C LEU A 459 9.02 0.16 -18.18
N LYS A 460 9.07 0.89 -19.30
CA LYS A 460 9.46 2.31 -19.29
C LYS A 460 8.45 3.14 -18.52
N ASP A 461 7.17 2.98 -18.80
CA ASP A 461 6.09 3.74 -18.17
C ASP A 461 6.04 3.48 -16.65
N TRP A 462 6.30 2.23 -16.21
CA TRP A 462 6.42 1.91 -14.79
C TRP A 462 7.65 2.58 -14.14
N LEU A 463 8.80 2.58 -14.80
CA LEU A 463 9.98 3.30 -14.30
C LEU A 463 9.74 4.81 -14.23
N GLU A 464 9.01 5.39 -15.20
CA GLU A 464 8.62 6.81 -15.17
C GLU A 464 7.72 7.11 -13.94
N ASP A 465 6.82 6.20 -13.60
CA ASP A 465 5.99 6.30 -12.39
C ASP A 465 6.85 6.23 -11.12
N CYS A 466 7.78 5.29 -11.06
CA CYS A 466 8.70 5.12 -9.92
C CYS A 466 9.59 6.34 -9.63
N VAL A 467 9.93 7.13 -10.65
CA VAL A 467 10.86 8.27 -10.49
C VAL A 467 10.16 9.61 -10.24
N LYS A 468 8.84 9.64 -10.08
CA LYS A 468 8.07 10.86 -9.80
C LYS A 468 8.46 11.51 -8.47
N ASP A 469 8.71 10.69 -7.44
CA ASP A 469 8.97 11.14 -6.08
C ASP A 469 10.37 11.72 -5.87
N TYR A 470 11.25 11.61 -6.88
CA TYR A 470 12.55 12.25 -6.80
C TYR A 470 12.46 13.74 -7.07
N THR A 471 13.14 14.51 -6.23
CA THR A 471 13.28 15.97 -6.37
C THR A 471 14.74 16.37 -6.40
N VAL A 472 15.02 17.49 -7.08
CA VAL A 472 16.35 18.06 -7.19
C VAL A 472 16.35 19.42 -6.50
N ALA A 473 17.20 19.59 -5.49
CA ALA A 473 17.39 20.86 -4.80
C ALA A 473 18.21 21.85 -5.65
N GLU A 474 18.22 23.14 -5.27
CA GLU A 474 18.96 24.18 -6.00
C GLU A 474 20.47 23.93 -6.09
N ASP A 475 21.04 23.21 -5.14
CA ASP A 475 22.46 22.83 -5.12
C ASP A 475 22.77 21.55 -5.94
N GLY A 476 21.76 20.98 -6.60
CA GLY A 476 21.86 19.75 -7.37
C GLY A 476 21.73 18.46 -6.55
N THR A 477 21.47 18.55 -5.24
CA THR A 477 21.23 17.38 -4.39
C THR A 477 19.93 16.71 -4.77
N ILE A 478 19.96 15.38 -5.00
CA ILE A 478 18.78 14.57 -5.26
C ILE A 478 18.25 14.05 -3.94
N THR A 479 16.94 14.16 -3.74
CA THR A 479 16.20 13.61 -2.59
C THR A 479 14.95 12.89 -3.06
N GLY A 480 14.33 12.10 -2.20
CA GLY A 480 13.16 11.30 -2.54
C GLY A 480 13.52 9.83 -2.76
N GLY A 481 12.63 9.12 -3.42
CA GLY A 481 12.66 7.67 -3.48
C GLY A 481 12.07 7.02 -2.22
N GLY A 482 11.41 5.90 -2.39
CA GLY A 482 10.73 5.20 -1.31
C GLY A 482 10.26 3.80 -1.75
N PHE A 483 9.37 3.20 -1.00
CA PHE A 483 8.84 1.85 -1.31
C PHE A 483 8.11 1.77 -2.66
N GLY A 484 7.69 2.91 -3.22
CA GLY A 484 7.16 3.02 -4.59
C GLY A 484 8.20 2.90 -5.68
N THR A 485 9.49 3.08 -5.37
CA THR A 485 10.57 3.17 -6.35
C THR A 485 11.18 1.80 -6.63
N ASP A 486 10.70 1.11 -7.68
CA ASP A 486 11.34 -0.12 -8.13
C ASP A 486 12.60 0.17 -8.95
N GLN A 487 13.59 -0.70 -8.80
CA GLN A 487 14.78 -0.78 -9.64
C GLN A 487 14.61 -1.93 -10.65
N LEU A 488 15.03 -1.70 -11.88
CA LEU A 488 15.00 -2.71 -12.94
C LEU A 488 16.40 -3.30 -13.13
N TYR A 489 16.49 -4.62 -13.05
CA TYR A 489 17.72 -5.38 -13.27
C TYR A 489 17.64 -6.24 -14.54
N GLY A 490 18.72 -6.29 -15.31
CA GLY A 490 18.81 -6.98 -16.59
C GLY A 490 18.72 -6.06 -17.81
N ILE A 491 18.17 -4.86 -17.64
CA ILE A 491 18.17 -3.75 -18.62
C ILE A 491 18.95 -2.61 -18.00
N SER A 492 19.84 -1.96 -18.79
CA SER A 492 20.45 -0.71 -18.36
C SER A 492 19.62 0.48 -18.81
N TYR A 493 19.58 1.55 -17.98
CA TYR A 493 18.83 2.77 -18.28
C TYR A 493 19.39 3.98 -17.54
N ASP A 494 19.04 5.16 -18.01
CA ASP A 494 19.38 6.43 -17.38
C ASP A 494 18.12 7.15 -16.91
N VAL A 495 18.20 7.78 -15.74
CA VAL A 495 17.17 8.68 -15.22
C VAL A 495 17.71 10.10 -15.22
N TYR A 496 16.98 11.02 -15.86
CA TYR A 496 17.30 12.45 -15.94
C TYR A 496 16.19 13.26 -15.29
N LEU A 497 16.37 13.61 -14.01
CA LEU A 497 15.37 14.34 -13.22
C LEU A 497 15.12 15.77 -13.70
N GLY A 498 16.05 16.35 -14.46
CA GLY A 498 15.85 17.62 -15.12
C GLY A 498 14.92 17.58 -16.34
N ASN A 499 14.57 16.37 -16.83
CA ASN A 499 13.55 16.20 -17.85
C ASN A 499 12.15 16.38 -17.23
N PRO A 500 11.12 16.75 -18.03
CA PRO A 500 9.73 16.69 -17.60
C PRO A 500 9.32 15.28 -17.10
N GLU A 501 8.32 15.21 -16.24
CA GLU A 501 7.74 13.94 -15.82
C GLU A 501 7.19 13.16 -17.03
N GLY A 502 7.30 11.84 -17.00
CA GLY A 502 6.94 10.93 -18.09
C GLY A 502 8.01 10.77 -19.18
N VAL A 503 9.11 11.55 -19.12
CA VAL A 503 10.25 11.45 -20.05
C VAL A 503 11.61 11.53 -19.33
N ARG A 504 11.63 11.14 -18.06
CA ARG A 504 12.84 11.09 -17.23
C ARG A 504 13.70 9.85 -17.50
N VAL A 505 13.06 8.76 -17.90
CA VAL A 505 13.73 7.47 -18.14
C VAL A 505 14.13 7.32 -19.60
N ALA A 506 15.41 7.12 -19.85
CA ALA A 506 16.00 7.08 -21.19
C ALA A 506 16.99 5.92 -21.33
N ASN A 507 17.43 5.68 -22.58
CA ASN A 507 18.53 4.77 -22.91
C ASN A 507 18.32 3.33 -22.40
N LEU A 508 17.10 2.78 -22.47
CA LEU A 508 16.85 1.39 -22.11
C LEU A 508 17.59 0.46 -23.08
N VAL A 509 18.52 -0.34 -22.56
CA VAL A 509 19.33 -1.28 -23.35
C VAL A 509 19.29 -2.67 -22.74
N TYR A 510 18.83 -3.64 -23.53
CA TYR A 510 18.83 -5.06 -23.20
C TYR A 510 19.81 -5.82 -24.07
N GLN A 511 20.78 -6.53 -23.47
CA GLN A 511 21.81 -7.29 -24.17
C GLN A 511 22.52 -6.49 -25.28
N GLY A 512 22.82 -5.22 -25.02
CA GLY A 512 23.52 -4.32 -25.93
C GLY A 512 22.68 -3.76 -27.07
N LYS A 513 21.34 -3.92 -27.03
CA LYS A 513 20.41 -3.36 -28.03
C LYS A 513 19.38 -2.48 -27.36
N PRO A 514 18.99 -1.36 -27.99
CA PRO A 514 17.87 -0.54 -27.51
C PRO A 514 16.59 -1.38 -27.35
N VAL A 515 15.88 -1.17 -26.26
CA VAL A 515 14.56 -1.77 -26.02
C VAL A 515 13.53 -1.06 -26.88
N THR A 516 12.69 -1.83 -27.57
CA THR A 516 11.55 -1.26 -28.33
C THR A 516 10.26 -1.35 -27.51
N ALA A 517 9.30 -0.49 -27.81
CA ALA A 517 8.02 -0.40 -27.08
C ALA A 517 7.24 -1.73 -27.10
N GLU A 518 7.29 -2.46 -28.21
CA GLU A 518 6.54 -3.71 -28.46
C GLU A 518 7.32 -4.97 -28.04
N GLN A 519 8.60 -4.84 -27.70
CA GLN A 519 9.40 -5.97 -27.23
C GLN A 519 8.84 -6.48 -25.91
N THR A 520 8.60 -7.80 -25.79
CA THR A 520 8.08 -8.41 -24.57
C THR A 520 9.19 -9.02 -23.74
N PHE A 521 9.00 -8.98 -22.43
CA PHE A 521 9.91 -9.51 -21.42
C PHE A 521 9.15 -10.35 -20.40
N LYS A 522 9.77 -11.39 -19.91
CA LYS A 522 9.39 -12.05 -18.66
C LYS A 522 10.01 -11.29 -17.51
N VAL A 523 9.18 -10.80 -16.62
CA VAL A 523 9.56 -9.89 -15.53
C VAL A 523 9.30 -10.56 -14.21
N ALA A 524 10.33 -10.74 -13.38
CA ALA A 524 10.17 -11.15 -11.99
C ALA A 524 9.72 -9.92 -11.16
N VAL A 525 8.67 -10.10 -10.37
CA VAL A 525 8.04 -9.02 -9.57
C VAL A 525 7.39 -9.61 -8.33
N ASN A 526 7.23 -8.83 -7.26
CA ASN A 526 6.60 -9.31 -6.04
C ASN A 526 5.06 -9.15 -6.05
N SER A 527 4.39 -9.87 -5.13
CA SER A 527 2.93 -9.87 -4.98
C SER A 527 2.37 -8.48 -4.64
N TYR A 528 3.08 -7.68 -3.85
CA TYR A 528 2.65 -6.33 -3.47
C TYR A 528 2.42 -5.42 -4.69
N ARG A 529 3.24 -5.54 -5.74
CA ARG A 529 3.00 -4.81 -6.99
C ARG A 529 1.77 -5.29 -7.73
N LEU A 530 1.54 -6.60 -7.76
CA LEU A 530 0.41 -7.18 -8.48
C LEU A 530 -0.93 -7.04 -7.74
N SER A 531 -0.90 -6.87 -6.42
CA SER A 531 -2.08 -6.57 -5.61
C SER A 531 -2.38 -5.09 -5.52
N ALA A 532 -1.37 -4.23 -5.60
CA ALA A 532 -1.54 -2.79 -5.52
C ALA A 532 -2.42 -2.26 -6.65
N ASN A 533 -3.46 -1.57 -6.28
CA ASN A 533 -4.40 -0.82 -7.09
C ASN A 533 -5.46 -1.65 -7.83
N ALA A 534 -6.59 -1.81 -7.16
CA ALA A 534 -7.85 -2.20 -7.78
C ALA A 534 -8.20 -1.21 -8.91
N ALA A 535 -8.96 -1.71 -9.88
CA ALA A 535 -9.45 -0.91 -11.00
C ALA A 535 -10.12 0.38 -10.51
N GLY A 536 -9.50 1.53 -10.73
CA GLY A 536 -10.04 2.84 -10.34
C GLY A 536 -9.01 3.87 -9.92
N ASP A 537 -7.79 3.48 -9.57
CA ASP A 537 -6.73 4.45 -9.28
C ASP A 537 -6.11 4.99 -10.57
N GLU A 538 -5.96 6.32 -10.64
CA GLU A 538 -5.28 6.99 -11.77
C GLU A 538 -3.76 6.77 -11.76
N TYR A 539 -3.19 6.21 -10.69
CA TYR A 539 -1.76 6.06 -10.45
C TYR A 539 -1.44 4.67 -9.91
N GLY A 540 -0.19 4.24 -10.09
CA GLY A 540 0.32 2.99 -9.57
C GLY A 540 0.38 1.85 -10.60
N TRP A 541 0.71 0.65 -10.12
CA TRP A 541 1.05 -0.48 -10.97
C TRP A 541 -0.05 -0.84 -12.00
N TYR A 542 -1.29 -0.99 -11.54
CA TYR A 542 -2.39 -1.38 -12.45
C TYR A 542 -2.72 -0.29 -13.47
N ALA A 543 -2.76 0.97 -13.04
CA ALA A 543 -3.02 2.09 -13.95
C ALA A 543 -1.99 2.19 -15.08
N VAL A 544 -0.72 1.91 -14.76
CA VAL A 544 0.39 1.97 -15.72
C VAL A 544 0.49 0.71 -16.56
N THR A 545 0.34 -0.48 -15.96
CA THR A 545 0.65 -1.75 -16.64
C THR A 545 -0.58 -2.52 -17.10
N GLY A 546 -1.73 -2.32 -16.45
CA GLY A 546 -2.95 -3.12 -16.65
C GLY A 546 -2.83 -4.57 -16.16
N ILE A 547 -1.80 -4.90 -15.36
CA ILE A 547 -1.50 -6.27 -14.92
C ILE A 547 -1.90 -6.43 -13.45
N THR A 548 -2.67 -7.47 -13.14
CA THR A 548 -3.03 -7.90 -11.78
C THR A 548 -2.66 -9.36 -11.57
N MET A 549 -2.78 -9.87 -10.34
CA MET A 549 -2.55 -11.28 -10.03
C MET A 549 -3.44 -12.25 -10.81
N GLY A 550 -4.68 -11.84 -11.11
CA GLY A 550 -5.63 -12.64 -11.91
C GLY A 550 -5.48 -12.49 -13.42
N SER A 551 -4.50 -11.71 -13.88
CA SER A 551 -4.27 -11.45 -15.30
C SER A 551 -3.72 -12.68 -16.03
N ASP A 552 -4.06 -12.86 -17.30
CA ASP A 552 -3.44 -13.83 -18.21
C ASP A 552 -1.94 -13.52 -18.49
N LYS A 553 -1.47 -12.38 -18.04
CA LYS A 553 -0.07 -11.96 -18.07
C LYS A 553 0.78 -12.58 -16.96
N VAL A 554 0.19 -13.17 -15.93
CA VAL A 554 0.92 -13.92 -14.91
C VAL A 554 1.36 -15.26 -15.49
N LEU A 555 2.66 -15.45 -15.63
CA LEU A 555 3.26 -16.62 -16.24
C LEU A 555 3.70 -17.67 -15.20
N TRP A 556 3.96 -17.25 -13.96
CA TRP A 556 4.39 -18.11 -12.88
C TRP A 556 4.06 -17.47 -11.51
N ASP A 557 3.65 -18.32 -10.58
CA ASP A 557 3.30 -17.98 -9.21
C ASP A 557 4.14 -18.84 -8.25
N GLY A 558 4.99 -18.20 -7.45
CA GLY A 558 5.89 -18.85 -6.51
C GLY A 558 5.17 -19.56 -5.37
N SER A 559 4.02 -19.06 -4.96
CA SER A 559 3.27 -19.60 -3.81
C SER A 559 2.69 -21.00 -4.06
N VAL A 560 2.41 -21.32 -5.31
CA VAL A 560 1.86 -22.61 -5.74
C VAL A 560 2.85 -23.43 -6.57
N SER A 561 4.09 -22.95 -6.72
CA SER A 561 5.12 -23.66 -7.48
C SER A 561 5.56 -24.95 -6.77
N GLU A 562 5.93 -25.97 -7.54
CA GLU A 562 6.44 -27.23 -6.99
C GLU A 562 7.73 -27.01 -6.18
N GLU A 563 8.55 -26.04 -6.58
CA GLU A 563 9.88 -25.78 -6.00
C GLU A 563 9.81 -24.88 -4.76
N PHE A 564 9.00 -23.82 -4.77
CA PHE A 564 8.97 -22.79 -3.73
C PHE A 564 7.65 -22.71 -2.96
N GLY A 565 6.63 -23.50 -3.31
CA GLY A 565 5.34 -23.50 -2.61
C GLY A 565 5.45 -23.90 -1.14
N SER A 566 6.44 -24.73 -0.79
CA SER A 566 6.69 -25.14 0.61
C SER A 566 7.21 -24.02 1.51
N ILE A 567 7.73 -22.93 0.92
CA ILE A 567 8.15 -21.69 1.59
C ILE A 567 7.23 -20.53 1.24
N GLY A 568 6.01 -20.84 0.76
CA GLY A 568 4.99 -19.86 0.40
C GLY A 568 5.33 -18.95 -0.78
N GLY A 569 6.44 -19.22 -1.51
CA GLY A 569 6.93 -18.31 -2.57
C GLY A 569 7.55 -17.00 -2.04
N SER A 570 7.85 -16.92 -0.73
CA SER A 570 8.42 -15.75 -0.08
C SER A 570 9.73 -15.30 -0.71
N VAL A 571 9.83 -14.05 -1.14
CA VAL A 571 11.05 -13.45 -1.70
C VAL A 571 12.22 -13.59 -0.73
N THR A 572 12.01 -13.32 0.55
CA THR A 572 13.05 -13.44 1.60
C THR A 572 13.61 -14.85 1.68
N LEU A 573 12.73 -15.87 1.67
CA LEU A 573 13.15 -17.27 1.75
C LEU A 573 13.74 -17.76 0.42
N ILE A 574 13.27 -17.25 -0.72
CA ILE A 574 13.88 -17.53 -2.04
C ILE A 574 15.33 -17.02 -2.11
N ILE A 575 15.63 -15.86 -1.52
CA ILE A 575 17.01 -15.37 -1.41
C ILE A 575 17.87 -16.38 -0.64
N ALA A 576 17.34 -16.94 0.46
CA ALA A 576 18.04 -17.96 1.22
C ALA A 576 18.28 -19.23 0.42
N GLU A 577 17.27 -19.71 -0.30
CA GLU A 577 17.39 -20.91 -1.17
C GLU A 577 18.38 -20.67 -2.33
N TYR A 578 18.43 -19.49 -2.92
CA TYR A 578 19.44 -19.11 -3.90
C TYR A 578 20.87 -19.23 -3.33
N ILE A 579 21.09 -18.70 -2.13
CA ILE A 579 22.38 -18.78 -1.44
C ILE A 579 22.74 -20.24 -1.14
N LYS A 580 21.79 -21.05 -0.63
CA LYS A 580 21.96 -22.48 -0.40
C LYS A 580 22.32 -23.22 -1.71
N ALA A 581 21.66 -22.89 -2.82
CA ALA A 581 21.93 -23.50 -4.12
C ALA A 581 23.35 -23.18 -4.63
N LEU A 582 23.84 -21.95 -4.43
CA LEU A 582 25.22 -21.59 -4.75
C LEU A 582 26.22 -22.35 -3.87
N THR A 583 25.95 -22.42 -2.57
CA THR A 583 26.77 -23.15 -1.59
C THR A 583 26.85 -24.66 -1.91
N ALA A 584 25.74 -25.26 -2.30
CA ALA A 584 25.70 -26.66 -2.74
C ALA A 584 26.55 -26.94 -4.00
N GLN A 585 26.77 -25.93 -4.83
CA GLN A 585 27.70 -25.97 -5.97
C GLN A 585 29.16 -25.72 -5.57
N GLY A 586 29.46 -25.57 -4.28
CA GLY A 586 30.79 -25.23 -3.77
C GLY A 586 31.22 -23.81 -4.05
N LYS A 587 30.28 -22.90 -4.31
CA LYS A 587 30.55 -21.48 -4.55
C LYS A 587 30.39 -20.70 -3.24
N GLU A 588 31.31 -19.77 -3.01
CA GLU A 588 31.12 -18.72 -2.04
C GLU A 588 30.25 -17.60 -2.65
N ILE A 589 29.50 -16.91 -1.81
CA ILE A 589 28.70 -15.77 -2.23
C ILE A 589 29.64 -14.57 -2.39
N THR A 590 29.77 -14.10 -3.59
CA THR A 590 30.54 -12.88 -3.88
C THR A 590 29.59 -11.69 -3.92
N PRO A 591 29.91 -10.56 -3.25
CA PRO A 591 29.14 -9.35 -3.45
C PRO A 591 29.03 -9.07 -4.95
N PRO A 592 27.81 -8.93 -5.52
CA PRO A 592 27.69 -8.64 -6.93
C PRO A 592 28.38 -7.32 -7.24
N GLU A 593 29.26 -7.32 -8.22
CA GLU A 593 29.93 -6.10 -8.65
C GLU A 593 28.87 -5.09 -9.12
N PRO A 594 29.01 -3.80 -8.77
CA PRO A 594 28.19 -2.75 -9.33
C PRO A 594 28.23 -2.83 -10.85
N ARG A 595 27.10 -3.05 -11.48
CA ARG A 595 27.06 -3.27 -12.94
C ARG A 595 26.75 -2.00 -13.70
N SER A 596 26.57 -0.86 -12.99
CA SER A 596 26.16 0.42 -13.56
C SER A 596 24.95 0.28 -14.49
N LEU A 597 23.95 -0.51 -14.03
CA LEU A 597 22.76 -0.78 -14.82
C LEU A 597 21.86 0.43 -14.93
N TRP A 598 21.92 1.34 -13.95
CA TRP A 598 21.15 2.55 -14.03
C TRP A 598 21.93 3.74 -13.45
N THR A 599 21.56 4.93 -13.93
CA THR A 599 22.13 6.20 -13.44
C THR A 599 21.00 7.13 -13.03
N LEU A 600 21.25 7.93 -11.97
CA LEU A 600 20.32 8.96 -11.53
C LEU A 600 20.99 10.32 -11.67
N ASN A 601 20.47 11.15 -12.58
CA ASN A 601 21.08 12.42 -12.95
C ASN A 601 20.14 13.58 -12.61
N ALA A 602 20.66 14.60 -11.90
CA ALA A 602 19.94 15.84 -11.64
C ALA A 602 19.73 16.69 -12.91
N ALA A 603 20.57 16.49 -13.93
CA ALA A 603 20.57 17.26 -15.16
C ALA A 603 19.44 16.85 -16.14
N THR A 604 19.19 17.71 -17.12
CA THR A 604 18.40 17.38 -18.31
C THR A 604 19.30 16.67 -19.33
N SER A 605 18.78 15.63 -19.99
CA SER A 605 19.55 14.90 -20.99
C SER A 605 19.85 15.75 -22.23
N ALA A 606 20.98 15.48 -22.91
CA ALA A 606 21.33 16.16 -24.13
C ALA A 606 20.31 15.87 -25.26
N GLU A 607 19.75 14.65 -25.29
CA GLU A 607 18.72 14.23 -26.24
C GLU A 607 17.40 14.96 -25.97
N ALA A 608 16.98 15.07 -24.73
CA ALA A 608 15.80 15.82 -24.33
C ALA A 608 15.91 17.32 -24.67
N LEU A 609 17.11 17.88 -24.74
CA LEU A 609 17.37 19.28 -25.16
C LEU A 609 17.51 19.43 -26.67
N ALA A 610 17.54 18.35 -27.45
CA ALA A 610 17.67 18.45 -28.90
C ALA A 610 16.50 19.22 -29.51
N PRO A 611 16.75 20.14 -30.46
CA PRO A 611 15.69 20.84 -31.16
C PRO A 611 14.87 19.89 -32.02
N VAL A 612 13.56 19.96 -31.94
CA VAL A 612 12.62 19.20 -32.77
C VAL A 612 12.44 19.90 -34.13
N THR A 613 12.59 19.17 -35.23
CA THR A 613 12.34 19.67 -36.54
C THR A 613 10.82 19.70 -36.87
N ARG A 614 10.43 20.44 -37.91
CA ARG A 614 9.04 20.52 -38.33
C ARG A 614 8.50 19.18 -38.83
N LEU A 615 9.36 18.38 -39.48
CA LEU A 615 8.99 17.05 -39.92
C LEU A 615 8.74 16.11 -38.71
N GLU A 616 9.69 16.02 -37.81
CA GLU A 616 9.56 15.22 -36.59
C GLU A 616 8.31 15.57 -35.78
N PHE A 617 8.01 16.87 -35.61
CA PHE A 617 6.82 17.31 -34.90
C PHE A 617 5.53 16.85 -35.54
N VAL A 618 5.43 16.98 -36.86
CA VAL A 618 4.23 16.59 -37.62
C VAL A 618 4.09 15.06 -37.66
N GLU A 619 5.19 14.32 -37.80
CA GLU A 619 5.19 12.86 -37.76
C GLU A 619 4.75 12.33 -36.40
N ALA A 620 5.18 12.94 -35.30
CA ALA A 620 4.76 12.59 -33.97
C ALA A 620 3.25 12.79 -33.74
N LEU A 621 2.71 13.93 -34.17
CA LEU A 621 1.25 14.16 -34.09
C LEU A 621 0.45 13.20 -34.98
N TYR A 622 0.98 12.90 -36.18
CA TYR A 622 0.35 11.95 -37.10
C TYR A 622 0.30 10.55 -36.52
N GLN A 623 1.39 10.12 -35.91
CA GLN A 623 1.47 8.83 -35.20
C GLN A 623 0.46 8.76 -34.04
N ALA A 624 0.38 9.79 -33.24
CA ALA A 624 -0.56 9.87 -32.12
C ALA A 624 -2.03 9.80 -32.55
N GLN A 625 -2.37 10.35 -33.73
CA GLN A 625 -3.75 10.35 -34.27
C GLN A 625 -4.13 9.07 -35.02
N ASN A 626 -3.21 8.49 -35.77
CA ASN A 626 -3.53 7.50 -36.81
C ASN A 626 -2.85 6.15 -36.65
N ASP A 627 -2.11 5.90 -35.59
CA ASP A 627 -1.29 4.68 -35.40
C ASP A 627 -0.45 4.37 -36.67
N GLY A 628 0.08 5.40 -37.33
CA GLY A 628 0.86 5.26 -38.55
C GLY A 628 0.07 4.78 -39.81
N LYS A 629 -1.26 4.83 -39.78
CA LYS A 629 -2.08 4.46 -40.95
C LYS A 629 -1.93 5.50 -42.08
N PRO A 630 -1.85 5.07 -43.36
CA PRO A 630 -1.71 6.00 -44.49
C PRO A 630 -2.82 7.04 -44.50
N ALA A 631 -2.47 8.31 -44.79
CA ALA A 631 -3.45 9.36 -44.94
C ALA A 631 -4.24 9.14 -46.25
N ALA A 632 -5.56 9.36 -46.23
CA ALA A 632 -6.38 9.35 -47.45
C ALA A 632 -6.08 10.62 -48.27
N ALA A 633 -5.22 10.47 -49.22
CA ALA A 633 -4.91 11.26 -50.41
C ALA A 633 -5.38 12.74 -50.50
N ALA A 634 -4.66 13.65 -49.89
CA ALA A 634 -4.43 14.96 -50.50
C ALA A 634 -2.92 15.19 -50.51
N VAL A 635 -2.37 15.60 -51.63
CA VAL A 635 -0.92 15.77 -51.76
C VAL A 635 -0.60 17.24 -51.54
N ALA A 636 0.22 17.52 -50.53
CA ALA A 636 0.84 18.84 -50.38
C ALA A 636 2.00 18.93 -51.36
N ASP A 637 1.92 19.87 -52.28
CA ASP A 637 2.91 20.05 -53.34
C ASP A 637 4.06 20.97 -52.84
N PHE A 638 4.91 20.41 -51.97
CA PHE A 638 6.10 21.11 -51.42
C PHE A 638 7.37 20.73 -52.17
N THR A 639 8.11 21.74 -52.63
CA THR A 639 9.29 21.57 -53.48
C THR A 639 10.53 21.04 -52.76
N ASP A 640 10.53 21.07 -51.45
CA ASP A 640 11.61 20.65 -50.57
C ASP A 640 11.39 19.28 -49.88
N LEU A 641 10.31 18.58 -50.24
CA LEU A 641 10.11 17.20 -49.87
C LEU A 641 10.53 16.28 -51.01
N THR A 642 11.48 15.37 -50.75
CA THR A 642 12.01 14.45 -51.77
C THR A 642 11.10 13.27 -52.06
N GLU A 643 10.22 12.95 -51.14
CA GLU A 643 9.23 11.87 -51.22
C GLU A 643 7.86 12.34 -50.69
N ASN A 644 6.81 11.68 -51.11
CA ASN A 644 5.48 11.90 -50.56
C ASN A 644 5.45 11.46 -49.07
N ASN A 645 5.18 12.38 -48.14
CA ASN A 645 5.13 12.10 -46.72
C ASN A 645 3.69 12.18 -46.21
N ASP A 646 3.15 11.05 -45.76
CA ASP A 646 1.76 10.92 -45.30
C ASP A 646 1.45 11.84 -44.10
N ALA A 647 2.38 12.04 -43.20
CA ALA A 647 2.20 12.92 -42.03
C ALA A 647 2.11 14.40 -42.47
N VAL A 648 2.95 14.83 -43.39
CA VAL A 648 2.90 16.19 -43.92
C VAL A 648 1.61 16.42 -44.73
N ASN A 649 1.22 15.47 -45.57
CA ASN A 649 -0.05 15.54 -46.32
C ASN A 649 -1.26 15.64 -45.40
N TRP A 650 -1.27 14.82 -44.35
CA TRP A 650 -2.32 14.83 -43.33
C TRP A 650 -2.37 16.18 -42.60
N ALA A 651 -1.23 16.66 -42.07
CA ALA A 651 -1.16 17.91 -41.35
C ALA A 651 -1.54 19.13 -42.20
N TYR A 652 -1.16 19.14 -43.49
CA TYR A 652 -1.55 20.17 -44.44
C TYR A 652 -3.05 20.14 -44.71
N THR A 653 -3.61 18.96 -44.99
CA THR A 653 -5.04 18.77 -45.28
C THR A 653 -5.94 19.20 -44.15
N HIS A 654 -5.52 18.94 -42.89
CA HIS A 654 -6.27 19.31 -41.70
C HIS A 654 -5.94 20.72 -41.17
N GLY A 655 -5.09 21.48 -41.89
CA GLY A 655 -4.72 22.84 -41.55
C GLY A 655 -3.82 22.95 -40.29
N ILE A 656 -3.24 21.82 -39.83
CA ILE A 656 -2.36 21.76 -38.65
C ILE A 656 -1.04 22.46 -38.93
N ALA A 657 -0.41 22.13 -40.06
CA ALA A 657 0.81 22.74 -40.54
C ALA A 657 0.66 23.23 -42.01
N ALA A 658 1.33 24.32 -42.34
CA ALA A 658 1.36 24.89 -43.70
C ALA A 658 2.79 25.19 -44.10
N GLY A 659 3.03 25.36 -45.40
CA GLY A 659 4.34 25.81 -45.90
C GLY A 659 4.63 27.29 -45.60
N ASN A 660 5.83 27.73 -45.98
CA ASN A 660 6.32 29.08 -45.79
C ASN A 660 5.69 30.15 -46.71
N GLY A 661 4.74 29.77 -47.55
CA GLY A 661 4.12 30.64 -48.57
C GLY A 661 4.87 30.69 -49.91
N GLU A 662 6.05 30.09 -50.00
CA GLU A 662 6.90 29.99 -51.20
C GLU A 662 6.95 28.57 -51.79
N GLY A 663 6.01 27.69 -51.36
CA GLY A 663 5.94 26.30 -51.78
C GLY A 663 6.91 25.35 -51.11
N GLN A 664 7.41 25.67 -49.92
CA GLN A 664 8.30 24.84 -49.15
C GLN A 664 7.68 24.52 -47.77
N PHE A 665 7.92 23.29 -47.28
CA PHE A 665 7.51 22.84 -45.94
C PHE A 665 8.57 23.15 -44.87
N LEU A 666 9.83 23.18 -45.26
CA LEU A 666 10.99 23.33 -44.38
C LEU A 666 11.13 22.17 -43.37
N PRO A 667 11.26 20.91 -43.85
CA PRO A 667 11.20 19.72 -42.96
C PRO A 667 12.26 19.74 -41.86
N ASP A 668 13.49 20.17 -42.15
CA ASP A 668 14.62 20.17 -41.24
C ASP A 668 14.71 21.45 -40.38
N ALA A 669 13.81 22.41 -40.54
CA ALA A 669 13.81 23.63 -39.74
C ALA A 669 13.33 23.32 -38.32
N PRO A 670 14.01 23.81 -37.27
CA PRO A 670 13.54 23.62 -35.90
C PRO A 670 12.21 24.36 -35.67
N VAL A 671 11.32 23.76 -34.90
CA VAL A 671 10.06 24.36 -34.46
C VAL A 671 10.31 25.25 -33.27
N THR A 672 9.77 26.48 -33.29
CA THR A 672 9.76 27.30 -32.04
C THR A 672 8.60 26.91 -31.14
N ARG A 673 8.71 27.17 -29.83
CA ARG A 673 7.67 26.83 -28.85
C ARG A 673 6.31 27.51 -29.18
N GLU A 674 6.32 28.77 -29.69
CA GLU A 674 5.08 29.41 -30.13
C GLU A 674 4.49 28.77 -31.39
N GLN A 675 5.32 28.26 -32.31
CA GLN A 675 4.86 27.51 -33.47
C GLN A 675 4.24 26.17 -33.07
N ALA A 676 4.86 25.49 -32.10
CA ALA A 676 4.35 24.23 -31.56
C ALA A 676 2.96 24.38 -30.95
N VAL A 677 2.72 25.35 -30.07
CA VAL A 677 1.39 25.54 -29.47
C VAL A 677 0.33 25.93 -30.53
N VAL A 678 0.72 26.61 -31.59
CA VAL A 678 -0.21 26.90 -32.72
C VAL A 678 -0.56 25.63 -33.48
N MET A 679 0.39 24.74 -33.72
CA MET A 679 0.11 23.46 -34.36
C MET A 679 -0.72 22.55 -33.47
N LEU A 680 -0.49 22.55 -32.16
CA LEU A 680 -1.28 21.81 -31.17
C LEU A 680 -2.73 22.34 -31.10
N LEU A 681 -2.94 23.64 -31.01
CA LEU A 681 -4.29 24.22 -31.08
C LEU A 681 -5.02 23.80 -32.38
N ARG A 682 -4.34 23.86 -33.53
CA ARG A 682 -4.92 23.44 -34.82
C ARG A 682 -5.19 21.94 -34.86
N TYR A 683 -4.37 21.15 -34.22
CA TYR A 683 -4.58 19.72 -34.03
C TYR A 683 -5.87 19.45 -33.24
N ASP A 684 -6.11 20.18 -32.13
CA ASP A 684 -7.34 20.06 -31.38
C ASP A 684 -8.57 20.52 -32.19
N VAL A 685 -8.45 21.61 -32.94
CA VAL A 685 -9.51 22.04 -33.85
C VAL A 685 -9.84 20.97 -34.87
N ALA A 686 -8.83 20.30 -35.43
CA ALA A 686 -9.01 19.22 -36.39
C ALA A 686 -9.72 17.99 -35.79
N ARG A 687 -9.60 17.79 -34.48
CA ARG A 687 -10.29 16.73 -33.72
C ARG A 687 -11.64 17.16 -33.13
N GLU A 688 -12.12 18.36 -33.47
CA GLU A 688 -13.33 18.96 -32.88
C GLU A 688 -13.25 19.21 -31.38
N GLN A 689 -12.04 19.25 -30.79
CA GLN A 689 -11.74 19.51 -29.38
C GLN A 689 -11.18 20.91 -29.12
N GLY A 690 -11.14 21.74 -30.18
CA GLY A 690 -10.68 23.12 -30.10
C GLY A 690 -11.65 24.04 -29.34
N PRO A 691 -11.26 25.32 -29.14
CA PRO A 691 -12.09 26.28 -28.44
C PRO A 691 -13.45 26.47 -29.06
N SER A 692 -14.52 26.53 -28.26
CA SER A 692 -15.90 26.79 -28.70
C SER A 692 -16.44 28.10 -28.16
N GLY A 693 -17.01 28.94 -29.00
CA GLY A 693 -17.56 30.23 -28.59
C GLY A 693 -16.49 31.29 -28.30
N ALA A 694 -16.89 32.37 -27.63
CA ALA A 694 -15.95 33.41 -27.18
C ALA A 694 -15.29 32.98 -25.88
N TRP A 695 -14.00 32.87 -25.88
CA TRP A 695 -13.20 32.48 -24.73
C TRP A 695 -11.94 33.34 -24.61
N ALA A 696 -11.41 33.47 -23.40
CA ALA A 696 -10.11 34.06 -23.12
C ALA A 696 -9.63 33.60 -21.75
N THR A 697 -8.33 33.42 -21.61
CA THR A 697 -7.68 33.23 -20.32
C THR A 697 -6.45 34.13 -20.19
N ARG A 698 -6.02 34.39 -18.96
CA ARG A 698 -4.81 35.17 -18.74
C ARG A 698 -3.59 34.28 -19.01
N VAL A 699 -2.67 34.75 -19.82
CA VAL A 699 -1.37 34.09 -20.00
C VAL A 699 -0.45 34.51 -18.84
N PRO A 700 -0.03 33.57 -17.96
CA PRO A 700 0.72 33.90 -16.74
C PRO A 700 2.23 34.04 -16.96
N TYR A 701 2.72 33.82 -18.19
CA TYR A 701 4.14 33.78 -18.47
C TYR A 701 4.80 35.16 -18.37
N THR A 702 5.98 35.24 -17.75
CA THR A 702 6.68 36.49 -17.49
C THR A 702 7.16 37.16 -18.78
N ASP A 703 7.43 36.36 -19.81
CA ASP A 703 7.92 36.77 -21.14
C ASP A 703 6.83 36.69 -22.24
N ALA A 704 5.56 36.63 -21.88
CA ALA A 704 4.46 36.54 -22.82
C ALA A 704 4.46 37.65 -23.89
N ALA A 705 5.01 38.83 -23.58
CA ALA A 705 5.13 39.94 -24.52
C ALA A 705 6.11 39.66 -25.68
N ASN A 706 6.97 38.64 -25.57
CA ASN A 706 7.89 38.24 -26.62
C ASN A 706 7.25 37.31 -27.65
N ALA A 707 6.02 36.85 -27.41
CA ALA A 707 5.29 36.01 -28.34
C ALA A 707 4.79 36.85 -29.56
N SER A 708 4.78 36.20 -30.70
CA SER A 708 4.22 36.80 -31.93
C SER A 708 2.70 36.97 -31.78
N ALA A 709 2.14 38.05 -32.34
CA ALA A 709 0.72 38.34 -32.25
C ALA A 709 -0.17 37.20 -32.80
N TRP A 710 0.30 36.47 -33.80
CA TRP A 710 -0.42 35.34 -34.42
C TRP A 710 -0.47 34.10 -33.48
N ALA A 711 0.38 34.02 -32.48
CA ALA A 711 0.41 32.91 -31.50
C ALA A 711 -0.45 33.19 -30.28
N SER A 712 -1.01 34.38 -30.11
CA SER A 712 -1.70 34.82 -28.88
C SER A 712 -2.82 33.86 -28.42
N GLU A 713 -3.66 33.39 -29.36
CA GLU A 713 -4.75 32.48 -29.07
C GLU A 713 -4.22 31.09 -28.62
N ALA A 714 -3.20 30.61 -29.31
CA ALA A 714 -2.57 29.33 -28.99
C ALA A 714 -1.84 29.37 -27.65
N MET A 715 -1.24 30.48 -27.28
CA MET A 715 -0.65 30.68 -25.94
C MET A 715 -1.70 30.61 -24.84
N MET A 716 -2.88 31.21 -25.04
CA MET A 716 -4.00 31.06 -24.11
C MET A 716 -4.51 29.62 -24.03
N TRP A 717 -4.59 28.95 -25.19
CA TRP A 717 -4.99 27.55 -25.26
C TRP A 717 -4.02 26.62 -24.53
N ASN A 718 -2.71 26.87 -24.70
CA ASN A 718 -1.68 26.15 -23.97
C ASN A 718 -1.82 26.27 -22.44
N VAL A 719 -2.23 27.42 -21.92
CA VAL A 719 -2.49 27.60 -20.47
C VAL A 719 -3.62 26.72 -19.98
N LEU A 720 -4.64 26.48 -20.81
CA LEU A 720 -5.78 25.61 -20.46
C LEU A 720 -5.45 24.13 -20.57
N LYS A 721 -4.63 23.77 -21.56
CA LYS A 721 -4.31 22.37 -21.88
C LYS A 721 -3.05 21.87 -21.20
N GLY A 722 -2.10 22.73 -20.91
CA GLY A 722 -0.85 22.34 -20.25
C GLY A 722 0.17 21.62 -21.14
N TYR A 723 0.07 21.75 -22.48
CA TYR A 723 0.98 21.07 -23.41
C TYR A 723 2.45 21.39 -23.16
N LEU A 724 2.77 22.67 -23.01
CA LEU A 724 4.13 23.14 -22.77
C LEU A 724 4.17 24.00 -21.50
N SER A 725 5.12 23.69 -20.62
CA SER A 725 5.32 24.42 -19.36
C SER A 725 6.28 25.59 -19.52
N ALA A 726 6.17 26.58 -18.63
CA ALA A 726 7.17 27.62 -18.44
C ALA A 726 8.36 27.06 -17.63
N ASP A 727 9.53 27.71 -17.74
CA ASP A 727 10.65 27.40 -16.87
C ASP A 727 10.41 27.86 -15.41
N ALA A 728 11.31 27.49 -14.48
CA ALA A 728 11.21 27.80 -13.06
C ALA A 728 11.12 29.33 -12.77
N SER A 729 11.55 30.18 -13.71
CA SER A 729 11.40 31.65 -13.63
C SER A 729 10.10 32.17 -14.23
N GLY A 730 9.22 31.27 -14.69
CA GLY A 730 7.95 31.60 -15.30
C GLY A 730 8.05 32.06 -16.77
N ASN A 731 9.20 31.85 -17.45
CA ASN A 731 9.35 32.20 -18.84
C ASN A 731 8.91 31.06 -19.75
N PHE A 732 8.05 31.34 -20.71
CA PHE A 732 7.62 30.40 -21.74
C PHE A 732 8.64 30.22 -22.88
N ARG A 733 9.46 31.26 -23.12
CA ARG A 733 10.44 31.33 -24.23
C ARG A 733 9.82 31.08 -25.62
N PRO A 734 8.85 31.92 -26.06
CA PRO A 734 8.06 31.64 -27.27
C PRO A 734 8.91 31.47 -28.52
N GLN A 735 10.01 32.25 -28.65
CA GLN A 735 10.94 32.19 -29.80
C GLN A 735 12.05 31.14 -29.65
N GLY A 736 12.11 30.44 -28.49
CA GLY A 736 13.04 29.33 -28.27
C GLY A 736 12.64 28.11 -29.09
N ASN A 737 13.61 27.29 -29.46
CA ASN A 737 13.31 26.02 -30.14
C ASN A 737 12.54 25.11 -29.20
N LEU A 738 11.58 24.38 -29.76
CA LEU A 738 10.95 23.25 -29.09
C LEU A 738 12.00 22.15 -28.91
N THR A 739 12.09 21.57 -27.71
CA THR A 739 12.98 20.45 -27.44
C THR A 739 12.25 19.11 -27.59
N ALA A 740 12.98 18.01 -27.71
CA ALA A 740 12.43 16.67 -27.72
C ALA A 740 11.61 16.41 -26.45
N ALA A 741 12.10 16.83 -25.28
CA ALA A 741 11.36 16.75 -24.01
C ALA A 741 10.04 17.55 -24.03
N ASP A 742 10.02 18.72 -24.64
CA ASP A 742 8.79 19.51 -24.81
C ASP A 742 7.77 18.77 -25.68
N LEU A 743 8.22 18.12 -26.75
CA LEU A 743 7.36 17.33 -27.64
C LEU A 743 6.77 16.12 -26.91
N ASP A 744 7.61 15.37 -26.21
CA ASP A 744 7.18 14.20 -25.44
C ASP A 744 6.15 14.58 -24.37
N ALA A 745 6.38 15.68 -23.65
CA ALA A 745 5.42 16.20 -22.66
C ALA A 745 4.08 16.57 -23.30
N ALA A 746 4.10 17.23 -24.46
CA ALA A 746 2.88 17.57 -25.19
C ALA A 746 2.12 16.32 -25.68
N LEU A 747 2.83 15.28 -26.13
CA LEU A 747 2.24 14.01 -26.56
C LEU A 747 1.63 13.25 -25.38
N ALA A 748 2.25 13.30 -24.18
CA ALA A 748 1.70 12.71 -22.98
C ALA A 748 0.36 13.36 -22.59
N VAL A 749 0.25 14.69 -22.64
CA VAL A 749 -1.02 15.40 -22.43
C VAL A 749 -2.08 14.97 -23.44
N LEU A 750 -1.71 14.86 -24.73
CA LEU A 750 -2.63 14.41 -25.78
C LEU A 750 -3.11 12.97 -25.58
N ALA A 751 -2.25 12.09 -25.07
CA ALA A 751 -2.58 10.69 -24.78
C ALA A 751 -3.56 10.57 -23.60
N ALA A 752 -3.41 11.41 -22.57
CA ALA A 752 -4.30 11.44 -21.42
C ALA A 752 -5.73 11.94 -21.74
N GLU A 753 -5.92 12.60 -22.91
CA GLU A 753 -7.24 13.09 -23.37
C GLU A 753 -7.98 12.11 -24.29
N GLN A 754 -7.38 10.98 -24.66
CA GLN A 754 -7.97 9.93 -25.50
C GLN A 754 -8.64 8.84 -24.68
#